data_50aea3303292acf46f941bc5972098cc
#
_entry.id   50aea3303292acf46f941bc5972098cc
#
_cell.length_a   1.000
_cell.length_b   1.000
_cell.length_c   1.000
_cell.angle_alpha   90.00
_cell.angle_beta   90.00
_cell.angle_gamma   90.00
#
_symmetry.space_group_name_H-M   'P 1'
#
loop_
_entity.id
_entity.type
_entity.pdbx_description
1 polymer ?
#
loop_
_entity_poly.entity_id
_entity_poly.type
_entity_poly.pdbx_seq_one_letter_code
_entity_poly.pdbx_strand_id
1 'polypeptide(L)'
;SEMCIRDRGIGKYKGDYSFSSLYNFCKENDLPLHPKYTYNWGDLDHNEILDLRNQLVRNGSEVVKNRFSKIYKEIFVKLGMFFRIEDNVIVLDEGYDPLITLLGIKEVDGKLLARELDNYSDDSLTLLSDLSEVLVKCKSPTRIGASMGRPEKANERRLKPPPHVLFPLGDSGGNQRLINTALKERPYRRGFTQGKLGSIEMVTQLRYCKNCNKETISLRCCKSLTMVKEDAKKRIVDVSEIVTKAMNNTKVGIFPKVKGIKELKSGPKIPESLEKGILRSKYDLRVYKDGTLRYDMIDLPITHFYPKEIGLSVDKALELGYSKDIDGKKLESEDQLLELKVQDLIVSKNAGPWLVKVANFVNDELVKLYDSEPFYNVTANSVMHELIGSLLICLSPHTSAGVLGRLIGFTSAKAQYGHPFFHAAKRRNCDGDEDSIMLLLDGLLNFSDSFVPTTRGGTMDIPRVLSTRIDPMEIDSEAHNVELNSEYPLEFYEHSEKSSNPTEVLEYLDIVSKRLESPEQYEGYSFSHSSSSINLGPNESRYVTLDSMKSKAIASLELAKKTRASDASYVAEQTIEKHFIRDIIGNLRSFSTQGVRCKKCNTKYRRPPLKDTCHCGGLLQLNISPASVAKYRQIAGEIAETYGSRKFIRQRLELAFSAIEETLENEQIKQMDLGAFL
;
A
#
# COMPACT_ATOMS: atom_id res chain seq x y z
N SER A 1 14.06 23.78 17.32
CA SER A 1 15.40 23.49 17.85
C SER A 1 16.43 24.58 17.51
N GLU A 2 16.48 25.07 16.28
CA GLU A 2 17.35 26.21 15.90
C GLU A 2 16.95 27.54 16.55
N MET A 3 15.67 27.74 16.77
CA MET A 3 15.15 28.92 17.47
C MET A 3 15.77 29.08 18.86
N CYS A 4 15.84 28.00 19.65
CA CYS A 4 16.51 28.04 20.94
C CYS A 4 18.02 28.31 20.82
N ILE A 5 18.63 27.96 19.70
CA ILE A 5 20.06 28.21 19.43
C ILE A 5 20.32 29.65 19.05
N ARG A 6 19.50 30.25 18.16
CA ARG A 6 19.69 31.64 17.68
C ARG A 6 19.20 32.68 18.66
N ASP A 7 18.00 32.49 19.20
CA ASP A 7 17.30 33.47 20.02
C ASP A 7 17.96 33.69 21.40
N ARG A 8 18.78 32.77 21.88
CA ARG A 8 19.35 32.75 23.22
C ARG A 8 20.87 32.69 23.26
N GLY A 9 21.53 33.09 22.22
CA GLY A 9 22.98 33.21 22.17
C GLY A 9 23.77 31.93 21.91
N ILE A 10 23.10 30.75 21.82
CA ILE A 10 23.77 29.48 21.53
C ILE A 10 24.35 29.49 20.10
N GLY A 11 23.74 30.21 19.16
CA GLY A 11 24.26 30.39 17.80
C GLY A 11 25.63 31.07 17.71
N LYS A 12 26.15 31.66 18.83
CA LYS A 12 27.52 32.17 18.93
C LYS A 12 28.51 31.11 19.40
N TYR A 13 28.04 29.94 19.82
CA TYR A 13 28.89 28.83 20.25
C TYR A 13 29.69 28.26 19.08
N LYS A 14 31.00 28.28 19.17
CA LYS A 14 31.94 27.75 18.15
C LYS A 14 32.74 26.56 18.65
N GLY A 15 32.32 25.95 19.76
CA GLY A 15 33.02 24.83 20.38
C GLY A 15 32.52 23.47 19.88
N ASP A 16 32.96 22.41 20.59
CA ASP A 16 32.51 21.04 20.37
C ASP A 16 31.06 20.87 20.81
N TYR A 17 30.23 20.28 19.95
CA TYR A 17 28.79 19.97 20.19
C TYR A 17 28.56 18.71 21.03
N SER A 18 29.56 18.29 21.83
CA SER A 18 29.41 17.25 22.84
C SER A 18 28.49 17.70 23.97
N PHE A 19 27.85 16.76 24.67
CA PHE A 19 26.96 17.06 25.78
C PHE A 19 27.65 17.90 26.87
N SER A 20 28.84 17.49 27.31
CA SER A 20 29.58 18.15 28.38
C SER A 20 29.90 19.62 28.05
N SER A 21 30.33 19.85 26.80
CA SER A 21 30.68 21.22 26.35
C SER A 21 29.46 22.11 26.28
N LEU A 22 28.36 21.63 25.74
CA LEU A 22 27.11 22.40 25.63
C LEU A 22 26.42 22.59 26.98
N TYR A 23 26.44 21.57 27.85
CA TYR A 23 25.90 21.69 29.20
C TYR A 23 26.61 22.76 30.02
N ASN A 24 27.93 22.76 30.04
CA ASN A 24 28.72 23.77 30.75
C ASN A 24 28.49 25.17 30.18
N PHE A 25 28.49 25.30 28.85
CA PHE A 25 28.22 26.57 28.20
C PHE A 25 26.83 27.12 28.54
N CYS A 26 25.79 26.29 28.51
CA CYS A 26 24.43 26.69 28.86
C CYS A 26 24.35 27.12 30.34
N LYS A 27 24.99 26.34 31.22
CA LYS A 27 25.02 26.64 32.67
C LYS A 27 25.75 27.96 32.98
N GLU A 28 26.91 28.21 32.39
CA GLU A 28 27.73 29.41 32.64
C GLU A 28 27.06 30.69 32.10
N ASN A 29 26.22 30.56 31.05
CA ASN A 29 25.59 31.73 30.41
C ASN A 29 24.08 31.84 30.73
N ASP A 30 23.57 31.07 31.69
CA ASP A 30 22.15 31.03 32.05
C ASP A 30 21.22 30.83 30.86
N LEU A 31 21.61 29.90 29.98
CA LEU A 31 20.88 29.54 28.77
C LEU A 31 20.14 28.22 28.95
N PRO A 32 19.00 27.99 28.24
CA PRO A 32 18.36 26.68 28.20
C PRO A 32 19.27 25.63 27.58
N LEU A 33 19.16 24.40 28.10
CA LEU A 33 19.90 23.27 27.56
C LEU A 33 19.63 23.10 26.05
N HIS A 34 20.68 22.82 25.30
CA HIS A 34 20.62 22.66 23.87
C HIS A 34 19.60 21.54 23.46
N PRO A 35 18.73 21.77 22.47
CA PRO A 35 17.64 20.85 22.10
C PRO A 35 18.09 19.44 21.72
N LYS A 36 19.31 19.25 21.24
CA LYS A 36 19.90 17.93 20.96
C LYS A 36 19.85 17.01 22.18
N TYR A 37 20.03 17.58 23.38
CA TYR A 37 20.12 16.85 24.64
C TYR A 37 18.91 17.04 25.55
N THR A 38 17.88 17.72 25.07
CA THR A 38 16.59 17.87 25.74
C THR A 38 15.63 16.79 25.27
N TYR A 39 14.91 16.16 26.20
CA TYR A 39 13.88 15.16 25.91
C TYR A 39 12.49 15.73 26.17
N ASN A 40 11.44 14.92 25.89
CA ASN A 40 10.05 15.34 26.09
C ASN A 40 9.64 15.19 27.57
N TRP A 41 10.36 15.84 28.45
CA TRP A 41 10.15 15.76 29.90
C TRP A 41 8.77 16.27 30.37
N GLY A 42 8.15 17.17 29.64
CA GLY A 42 6.78 17.62 29.92
C GLY A 42 5.70 16.56 29.72
N ASP A 43 6.04 15.37 29.20
CA ASP A 43 5.12 14.23 29.10
C ASP A 43 5.17 13.31 30.32
N LEU A 44 6.08 13.56 31.26
CA LEU A 44 6.15 12.89 32.55
C LEU A 44 5.68 13.83 33.65
N ASP A 45 4.93 13.33 34.61
CA ASP A 45 4.66 14.09 35.82
C ASP A 45 5.86 14.06 36.78
N HIS A 46 5.84 14.94 37.80
CA HIS A 46 6.96 15.05 38.74
C HIS A 46 7.20 13.73 39.51
N ASN A 47 6.14 12.96 39.81
CA ASN A 47 6.27 11.68 40.49
C ASN A 47 6.93 10.64 39.59
N GLU A 48 6.57 10.59 38.29
CA GLU A 48 7.21 9.70 37.32
C GLU A 48 8.71 10.01 37.18
N ILE A 49 9.09 11.30 37.24
CA ILE A 49 10.51 11.73 37.20
C ILE A 49 11.26 11.30 38.46
N LEU A 50 10.66 11.52 39.64
CA LEU A 50 11.26 11.11 40.91
C LEU A 50 11.35 9.58 41.02
N ASP A 51 10.35 8.86 40.59
CA ASP A 51 10.37 7.40 40.57
C ASP A 51 11.45 6.86 39.63
N LEU A 52 11.57 7.42 38.43
CA LEU A 52 12.65 7.07 37.50
C LEU A 52 14.01 7.32 38.15
N ARG A 53 14.21 8.49 38.73
CA ARG A 53 15.43 8.87 39.44
C ARG A 53 15.78 7.90 40.56
N ASN A 54 14.82 7.62 41.44
CA ASN A 54 15.00 6.71 42.58
C ASN A 54 15.28 5.26 42.15
N GLN A 55 14.61 4.78 41.10
CA GLN A 55 14.86 3.46 40.52
C GLN A 55 16.26 3.35 39.93
N LEU A 56 16.75 4.37 39.22
CA LEU A 56 18.09 4.37 38.64
C LEU A 56 19.17 4.37 39.74
N VAL A 57 18.96 5.10 40.83
CA VAL A 57 19.90 5.12 41.96
C VAL A 57 19.90 3.77 42.71
N ARG A 58 18.72 3.18 42.95
CA ARG A 58 18.60 1.88 43.63
C ARG A 58 19.20 0.73 42.85
N ASN A 59 19.01 0.77 41.52
CA ASN A 59 19.49 -0.29 40.62
C ASN A 59 20.88 0.01 40.05
N GLY A 60 21.54 1.02 40.57
CA GLY A 60 22.84 1.51 40.05
C GLY A 60 23.96 0.47 40.06
N SER A 61 23.86 -0.59 40.83
CA SER A 61 24.79 -1.72 40.79
C SER A 61 24.54 -2.70 39.63
N GLU A 62 23.36 -2.65 39.01
CA GLU A 62 22.97 -3.49 37.87
C GLU A 62 23.03 -2.72 36.54
N VAL A 63 23.16 -1.39 36.59
CA VAL A 63 23.26 -0.54 35.41
C VAL A 63 24.72 -0.51 34.94
N VAL A 64 25.04 -1.36 33.99
CA VAL A 64 26.26 -1.21 33.20
C VAL A 64 26.07 0.06 32.36
N LYS A 65 27.07 0.94 32.28
CA LYS A 65 27.05 2.20 31.54
C LYS A 65 26.32 2.00 30.18
N ASN A 66 25.26 2.79 29.95
CA ASN A 66 24.40 2.73 28.78
C ASN A 66 23.42 1.54 28.67
N ARG A 67 23.36 0.62 29.63
CA ARG A 67 22.47 -0.55 29.58
C ARG A 67 21.42 -0.50 30.68
N PHE A 68 20.13 -0.65 30.28
CA PHE A 68 18.99 -0.52 31.18
C PHE A 68 18.06 -1.71 31.07
N SER A 69 17.41 -2.06 32.16
CA SER A 69 16.33 -3.07 32.15
C SER A 69 15.19 -2.62 31.21
N LYS A 70 14.54 -3.59 30.59
CA LYS A 70 13.38 -3.36 29.71
C LYS A 70 12.20 -2.67 30.43
N ILE A 71 12.17 -2.65 31.75
CA ILE A 71 11.16 -1.94 32.55
C ILE A 71 11.09 -0.45 32.21
N TYR A 72 12.19 0.17 31.83
CA TYR A 72 12.26 1.59 31.46
C TYR A 72 11.79 1.90 30.04
N LYS A 73 11.41 0.88 29.26
CA LYS A 73 11.05 1.05 27.84
C LYS A 73 9.95 2.09 27.62
N GLU A 74 8.89 2.03 28.42
CA GLU A 74 7.75 2.94 28.24
C GLU A 74 8.13 4.39 28.55
N ILE A 75 8.94 4.61 29.59
CA ILE A 75 9.43 5.94 29.96
C ILE A 75 10.35 6.49 28.88
N PHE A 76 11.28 5.70 28.36
CA PHE A 76 12.18 6.16 27.29
C PHE A 76 11.43 6.45 25.97
N VAL A 77 10.36 5.70 25.69
CA VAL A 77 9.45 6.01 24.58
C VAL A 77 8.70 7.34 24.82
N LYS A 78 8.19 7.58 26.03
CA LYS A 78 7.56 8.88 26.40
C LYS A 78 8.56 10.03 26.23
N LEU A 79 9.78 9.87 26.70
CA LEU A 79 10.84 10.88 26.57
C LEU A 79 11.29 11.11 25.12
N GLY A 80 10.99 10.18 24.21
CA GLY A 80 11.47 10.23 22.82
C GLY A 80 12.96 9.96 22.70
N MET A 81 13.52 9.13 23.57
CA MET A 81 14.92 8.74 23.52
C MET A 81 15.12 7.64 22.46
N PHE A 82 16.22 7.74 21.72
CA PHE A 82 16.65 6.64 20.82
C PHE A 82 17.35 5.57 21.60
N PHE A 83 16.94 4.31 21.44
CA PHE A 83 17.54 3.15 22.08
C PHE A 83 17.46 1.91 21.19
N ARG A 84 18.38 0.96 21.42
CA ARG A 84 18.33 -0.37 20.85
C ARG A 84 17.97 -1.40 21.92
N ILE A 85 17.36 -2.50 21.53
CA ILE A 85 17.11 -3.64 22.43
C ILE A 85 18.01 -4.79 22.01
N GLU A 86 18.94 -5.17 22.89
CA GLU A 86 19.85 -6.28 22.72
C GLU A 86 19.66 -7.25 23.88
N ASP A 87 19.42 -8.53 23.61
CA ASP A 87 19.24 -9.58 24.64
C ASP A 87 18.29 -9.18 25.79
N ASN A 88 17.18 -8.53 25.46
CA ASN A 88 16.17 -8.05 26.42
C ASN A 88 16.63 -6.87 27.31
N VAL A 89 17.74 -6.23 26.99
CA VAL A 89 18.29 -5.03 27.63
C VAL A 89 18.16 -3.84 26.68
N ILE A 90 17.87 -2.66 27.22
CA ILE A 90 17.86 -1.40 26.46
C ILE A 90 19.28 -0.82 26.47
N VAL A 91 19.77 -0.44 25.29
CA VAL A 91 21.09 0.20 25.11
C VAL A 91 20.87 1.61 24.59
N LEU A 92 21.39 2.60 25.30
CA LEU A 92 21.42 4.01 24.89
C LEU A 92 22.78 4.33 24.29
N ASP A 93 22.82 4.67 23.01
CA ASP A 93 24.08 4.97 22.32
C ASP A 93 24.63 6.35 22.70
N GLU A 94 23.78 7.39 22.75
CA GLU A 94 24.17 8.78 23.03
C GLU A 94 23.36 9.47 24.16
N GLY A 95 22.44 8.78 24.78
CA GLY A 95 21.47 9.39 25.71
C GLY A 95 21.81 9.26 27.20
N TYR A 96 22.85 8.51 27.58
CA TYR A 96 23.13 8.18 28.98
C TYR A 96 23.55 9.41 29.80
N ASP A 97 24.59 10.13 29.39
CA ASP A 97 25.09 11.28 30.13
C ASP A 97 24.06 12.41 30.28
N PRO A 98 23.30 12.78 29.22
CA PRO A 98 22.18 13.71 29.35
C PRO A 98 21.13 13.25 30.32
N LEU A 99 20.71 11.96 30.26
CA LEU A 99 19.69 11.41 31.15
C LEU A 99 20.09 11.50 32.62
N ILE A 100 21.27 11.02 32.96
CA ILE A 100 21.77 11.00 34.33
C ILE A 100 21.95 12.44 34.88
N THR A 101 22.56 13.32 34.08
CA THR A 101 22.81 14.71 34.49
C THR A 101 21.49 15.47 34.71
N LEU A 102 20.49 15.33 33.82
CA LEU A 102 19.20 16.01 33.95
C LEU A 102 18.40 15.52 35.18
N LEU A 103 18.56 14.28 35.57
CA LEU A 103 17.95 13.74 36.79
C LEU A 103 18.75 14.11 38.07
N GLY A 104 19.80 14.93 37.96
CA GLY A 104 20.64 15.30 39.10
C GLY A 104 21.38 14.08 39.70
N ILE A 105 21.74 13.11 38.89
CA ILE A 105 22.48 11.91 39.30
C ILE A 105 23.94 12.08 38.86
N LYS A 106 24.88 11.74 39.76
CA LYS A 106 26.31 11.69 39.47
C LYS A 106 26.81 10.29 39.67
N GLU A 107 27.71 9.85 38.81
CA GLU A 107 28.43 8.59 38.95
C GLU A 107 29.74 8.85 39.69
N VAL A 108 29.90 8.25 40.87
CA VAL A 108 31.11 8.34 41.71
C VAL A 108 31.51 6.92 42.10
N ASP A 109 32.72 6.55 41.77
CA ASP A 109 33.28 5.19 42.03
C ASP A 109 32.34 4.05 41.58
N GLY A 110 31.71 4.19 40.41
CA GLY A 110 30.78 3.21 39.84
C GLY A 110 29.41 3.11 40.55
N LYS A 111 29.11 4.06 41.45
CA LYS A 111 27.78 4.18 42.09
C LYS A 111 27.07 5.43 41.64
N LEU A 112 25.79 5.30 41.42
CA LEU A 112 24.93 6.42 41.09
C LEU A 112 24.44 7.08 42.39
N LEU A 113 24.77 8.37 42.57
CA LEU A 113 24.39 9.18 43.71
C LEU A 113 23.44 10.29 43.25
N ALA A 114 22.30 10.41 43.93
CA ALA A 114 21.32 11.44 43.65
C ALA A 114 21.64 12.72 44.43
N ARG A 115 21.50 13.88 43.77
CA ARG A 115 21.54 15.17 44.42
C ARG A 115 20.24 15.39 45.18
N GLU A 116 20.35 15.77 46.44
CA GLU A 116 19.20 16.17 47.26
C GLU A 116 18.86 17.66 47.03
N LEU A 117 17.58 17.99 47.03
CA LEU A 117 17.03 19.33 46.99
C LEU A 117 16.24 19.57 48.29
N ASP A 118 16.28 20.82 48.76
CA ASP A 118 15.51 21.21 49.96
C ASP A 118 13.99 21.17 49.71
N ASN A 119 13.57 21.50 48.49
CA ASN A 119 12.17 21.41 48.04
C ASN A 119 12.13 20.89 46.60
N TYR A 120 11.14 20.06 46.27
CA TYR A 120 10.88 19.54 44.95
C TYR A 120 9.69 20.30 44.33
N SER A 121 9.85 20.82 43.14
CA SER A 121 8.78 21.48 42.40
C SER A 121 7.77 20.47 41.87
N ASP A 122 6.49 20.82 41.88
CA ASP A 122 5.42 20.01 41.26
C ASP A 122 5.44 20.11 39.71
N ASP A 123 6.08 21.14 39.16
CA ASP A 123 6.28 21.28 37.73
C ASP A 123 7.51 20.51 37.27
N SER A 124 7.31 19.60 36.32
CA SER A 124 8.33 18.68 35.82
C SER A 124 9.57 19.38 35.22
N LEU A 125 9.37 20.47 34.51
CA LEU A 125 10.49 21.21 33.86
C LEU A 125 11.27 22.05 34.85
N THR A 126 10.58 22.62 35.82
CA THR A 126 11.20 23.37 36.92
C THR A 126 12.01 22.41 37.81
N LEU A 127 11.42 21.26 38.17
CA LEU A 127 12.11 20.20 38.91
C LEU A 127 13.41 19.76 38.25
N LEU A 128 13.37 19.51 36.94
CA LEU A 128 14.58 19.10 36.19
C LEU A 128 15.61 20.22 36.09
N SER A 129 15.16 21.46 35.96
CA SER A 129 16.06 22.62 35.96
C SER A 129 16.80 22.77 37.29
N ASP A 130 16.10 22.56 38.41
CA ASP A 130 16.68 22.58 39.76
C ASP A 130 17.63 21.39 39.98
N LEU A 131 17.26 20.20 39.55
CA LEU A 131 18.10 19.02 39.66
C LEU A 131 19.37 19.10 38.80
N SER A 132 19.28 19.60 37.59
CA SER A 132 20.37 19.67 36.63
C SER A 132 21.20 20.93 36.67
N GLU A 133 20.77 21.96 37.39
CA GLU A 133 21.42 23.29 37.46
C GLU A 133 21.50 24.01 36.08
N VAL A 134 20.67 23.62 35.12
CA VAL A 134 20.55 24.25 33.81
C VAL A 134 19.08 24.40 33.47
N LEU A 135 18.71 25.49 32.84
CA LEU A 135 17.32 25.70 32.45
C LEU A 135 16.87 24.66 31.43
N VAL A 136 15.88 23.84 31.80
CA VAL A 136 15.28 22.82 30.93
C VAL A 136 13.96 23.35 30.40
N LYS A 137 13.77 23.34 29.07
CA LYS A 137 12.52 23.71 28.41
C LYS A 137 11.90 22.54 27.69
N CYS A 138 10.61 22.65 27.36
CA CYS A 138 9.93 21.69 26.54
C CYS A 138 10.65 21.53 25.20
N LYS A 139 10.90 20.30 24.78
CA LYS A 139 11.60 20.01 23.51
C LYS A 139 10.77 20.44 22.30
N SER A 140 9.46 20.25 22.38
CA SER A 140 8.54 20.55 21.29
C SER A 140 7.20 21.01 21.86
N PRO A 141 6.74 22.21 21.52
CA PRO A 141 5.43 22.71 21.95
C PRO A 141 4.28 22.00 21.22
N THR A 142 4.55 21.40 20.06
CA THR A 142 3.57 20.73 19.21
C THR A 142 4.00 19.31 18.89
N ARG A 143 3.04 18.48 18.48
CA ARG A 143 3.25 17.08 18.07
C ARG A 143 2.65 16.86 16.70
N ILE A 144 3.30 16.04 15.89
CA ILE A 144 2.74 15.54 14.64
C ILE A 144 1.88 14.33 14.95
N GLY A 145 0.61 14.38 14.53
CA GLY A 145 -0.33 13.29 14.62
C GLY A 145 -0.21 12.33 13.44
N ALA A 146 -1.03 11.29 13.46
CA ALA A 146 -1.15 10.33 12.38
C ALA A 146 -2.62 10.17 11.97
N SER A 147 -2.87 10.07 10.68
CA SER A 147 -4.20 9.72 10.16
C SER A 147 -4.43 8.23 10.29
N MET A 148 -5.68 7.85 10.57
CA MET A 148 -6.10 6.46 10.45
C MET A 148 -6.60 6.17 9.05
N GLY A 149 -6.06 5.10 8.42
CA GLY A 149 -6.61 4.53 7.20
C GLY A 149 -7.89 3.73 7.47
N ARG A 150 -8.50 3.23 6.40
CA ARG A 150 -9.66 2.34 6.50
C ARG A 150 -9.22 0.98 7.06
N PRO A 151 -9.96 0.34 7.99
CA PRO A 151 -9.58 -0.95 8.54
C PRO A 151 -9.81 -2.12 7.58
N GLU A 152 -10.20 -1.86 6.35
CA GLU A 152 -10.55 -2.83 5.33
C GLU A 152 -9.53 -2.84 4.19
N LYS A 153 -8.91 -4.00 3.91
CA LYS A 153 -8.06 -4.19 2.75
C LYS A 153 -8.88 -4.63 1.54
N ALA A 154 -8.63 -4.05 0.38
CA ALA A 154 -9.21 -4.51 -0.88
C ALA A 154 -8.76 -5.96 -1.18
N ASN A 155 -9.70 -6.78 -1.69
CA ASN A 155 -9.34 -8.12 -2.17
C ASN A 155 -8.53 -8.03 -3.46
N GLU A 156 -7.63 -9.01 -3.66
CA GLU A 156 -6.91 -9.16 -4.92
C GLU A 156 -7.87 -9.13 -6.11
N ARG A 157 -7.55 -8.33 -7.12
CA ARG A 157 -8.38 -8.10 -8.32
C ARG A 157 -8.16 -9.13 -9.41
N ARG A 158 -7.90 -10.38 -9.04
CA ARG A 158 -7.67 -11.49 -9.98
C ARG A 158 -8.97 -12.15 -10.41
N LEU A 159 -9.01 -12.63 -11.66
CA LEU A 159 -10.07 -13.51 -12.13
C LEU A 159 -10.07 -14.83 -11.33
N LYS A 160 -11.23 -15.36 -11.01
CA LYS A 160 -11.37 -16.61 -10.24
C LYS A 160 -12.08 -17.68 -11.07
N PRO A 161 -11.46 -18.85 -11.30
CA PRO A 161 -10.05 -19.21 -11.04
C PRO A 161 -9.09 -18.40 -11.91
N PRO A 162 -7.85 -18.11 -11.44
CA PRO A 162 -6.89 -17.28 -12.19
C PRO A 162 -6.45 -17.99 -13.49
N PRO A 163 -6.72 -17.39 -14.68
CA PRO A 163 -6.45 -18.01 -15.97
C PRO A 163 -5.03 -17.74 -16.48
N HIS A 164 -4.58 -18.59 -17.42
CA HIS A 164 -3.38 -18.33 -18.22
C HIS A 164 -3.70 -17.57 -19.52
N VAL A 165 -4.94 -17.70 -20.00
CA VAL A 165 -5.37 -17.13 -21.27
C VAL A 165 -6.83 -16.72 -21.21
N LEU A 166 -7.19 -15.66 -21.93
CA LEU A 166 -8.56 -15.18 -22.07
C LEU A 166 -9.27 -15.94 -23.21
N PHE A 167 -9.25 -17.27 -23.12
CA PHE A 167 -9.90 -18.17 -24.06
C PHE A 167 -11.16 -18.77 -23.41
N PRO A 168 -12.37 -18.55 -23.98
CA PRO A 168 -13.62 -18.99 -23.39
C PRO A 168 -13.85 -20.49 -23.60
N LEU A 169 -14.20 -21.20 -22.52
CA LEU A 169 -14.51 -22.63 -22.54
C LEU A 169 -16.01 -22.94 -22.37
N GLY A 170 -16.85 -21.92 -22.17
CA GLY A 170 -18.27 -22.14 -21.86
C GLY A 170 -18.45 -22.90 -20.55
N ASP A 171 -19.22 -23.98 -20.61
CA ASP A 171 -19.46 -24.87 -19.47
C ASP A 171 -18.48 -26.05 -19.41
N SER A 172 -17.57 -26.17 -20.39
CA SER A 172 -16.51 -27.20 -20.45
C SER A 172 -15.30 -26.84 -19.58
N GLY A 173 -14.41 -27.81 -19.35
CA GLY A 173 -13.14 -27.62 -18.63
C GLY A 173 -13.23 -27.69 -17.10
N GLY A 174 -14.39 -28.05 -16.56
CA GLY A 174 -14.63 -28.25 -15.12
C GLY A 174 -14.47 -26.96 -14.29
N ASN A 175 -14.41 -27.12 -12.97
CA ASN A 175 -14.32 -25.96 -12.04
C ASN A 175 -13.03 -25.14 -12.21
N GLN A 176 -11.94 -25.78 -12.64
CA GLN A 176 -10.63 -25.15 -12.85
C GLN A 176 -10.46 -24.54 -14.25
N ARG A 177 -11.46 -24.68 -15.13
CA ARG A 177 -11.41 -24.16 -16.51
C ARG A 177 -10.18 -24.64 -17.29
N LEU A 178 -9.85 -25.95 -17.18
CA LEU A 178 -8.70 -26.52 -17.87
C LEU A 178 -9.05 -26.85 -19.32
N ILE A 179 -8.26 -26.36 -20.27
CA ILE A 179 -8.37 -26.71 -21.70
C ILE A 179 -8.10 -28.19 -21.90
N ASN A 180 -7.15 -28.77 -21.16
CA ASN A 180 -6.85 -30.19 -21.18
C ASN A 180 -8.08 -31.08 -20.86
N THR A 181 -8.95 -30.62 -19.95
CA THR A 181 -10.21 -31.33 -19.65
C THR A 181 -11.22 -31.14 -20.77
N ALA A 182 -11.37 -29.90 -21.26
CA ALA A 182 -12.28 -29.59 -22.35
C ALA A 182 -11.97 -30.37 -23.65
N LEU A 183 -10.70 -30.70 -23.93
CA LEU A 183 -10.28 -31.51 -25.07
C LEU A 183 -10.80 -32.97 -24.98
N LYS A 184 -11.18 -33.47 -23.81
CA LYS A 184 -11.73 -34.80 -23.57
C LYS A 184 -13.26 -34.83 -23.53
N GLU A 185 -13.90 -33.65 -23.68
CA GLU A 185 -15.34 -33.48 -23.61
C GLU A 185 -15.93 -33.26 -25.02
N ARG A 186 -17.25 -33.47 -25.14
CA ARG A 186 -18.05 -33.09 -26.31
C ARG A 186 -19.10 -32.07 -25.87
N PRO A 187 -19.44 -31.07 -26.68
CA PRO A 187 -20.46 -30.10 -26.31
C PRO A 187 -21.83 -30.79 -26.20
N TYR A 188 -22.54 -30.47 -25.11
CA TYR A 188 -23.87 -30.99 -24.85
C TYR A 188 -24.91 -29.89 -25.11
N ARG A 189 -25.82 -30.11 -26.09
CA ARG A 189 -26.81 -29.08 -26.45
C ARG A 189 -28.19 -29.77 -26.65
N ARG A 190 -29.22 -29.20 -26.02
CA ARG A 190 -30.60 -29.65 -26.11
C ARG A 190 -30.80 -31.16 -25.88
N GLY A 191 -30.08 -31.77 -24.96
CA GLY A 191 -30.20 -33.17 -24.63
C GLY A 191 -29.34 -34.12 -25.48
N PHE A 192 -28.54 -33.60 -26.44
CA PHE A 192 -27.71 -34.42 -27.32
C PHE A 192 -26.26 -33.92 -27.34
N THR A 193 -25.32 -34.85 -27.47
CA THR A 193 -23.92 -34.52 -27.75
C THR A 193 -23.77 -34.11 -29.22
N GLN A 194 -23.17 -32.94 -29.46
CA GLN A 194 -22.93 -32.40 -30.79
C GLN A 194 -21.44 -32.09 -31.00
N GLY A 195 -20.94 -32.34 -32.21
CA GLY A 195 -19.56 -32.04 -32.56
C GLY A 195 -18.57 -33.15 -32.25
N LYS A 196 -17.33 -32.93 -32.63
CA LYS A 196 -16.20 -33.85 -32.41
C LYS A 196 -15.73 -33.82 -30.97
N LEU A 197 -15.00 -34.84 -30.54
CA LEU A 197 -14.26 -34.82 -29.29
C LEU A 197 -13.26 -33.62 -29.29
N GLY A 198 -13.21 -32.88 -28.20
CA GLY A 198 -12.37 -31.66 -28.12
C GLY A 198 -12.97 -30.42 -28.77
N SER A 199 -14.22 -30.49 -29.26
CA SER A 199 -15.00 -29.29 -29.62
C SER A 199 -15.72 -28.77 -28.40
N ILE A 200 -15.85 -27.43 -28.31
CA ILE A 200 -16.58 -26.75 -27.21
C ILE A 200 -17.61 -25.79 -27.79
N GLU A 201 -18.66 -25.53 -27.03
CA GLU A 201 -19.63 -24.50 -27.36
C GLU A 201 -19.21 -23.18 -26.67
N MET A 202 -18.94 -22.15 -27.47
CA MET A 202 -18.59 -20.82 -26.95
C MET A 202 -19.31 -19.71 -27.72
N VAL A 203 -19.44 -18.54 -27.08
CA VAL A 203 -19.89 -17.34 -27.76
C VAL A 203 -18.68 -16.59 -28.30
N THR A 204 -18.56 -16.49 -29.62
CA THR A 204 -17.43 -15.85 -30.28
C THR A 204 -17.83 -15.26 -31.64
N GLN A 205 -17.09 -14.22 -32.05
CA GLN A 205 -17.16 -13.67 -33.39
C GLN A 205 -16.52 -14.63 -34.40
N LEU A 206 -17.07 -14.73 -35.61
CA LEU A 206 -16.43 -15.40 -36.74
C LEU A 206 -15.69 -14.37 -37.58
N ARG A 207 -14.47 -14.67 -37.92
CA ARG A 207 -13.57 -13.81 -38.67
C ARG A 207 -13.05 -14.57 -39.91
N TYR A 208 -12.48 -13.79 -40.82
CA TYR A 208 -11.96 -14.26 -42.06
C TYR A 208 -10.55 -13.69 -42.30
N CYS A 209 -9.63 -14.56 -42.74
CA CYS A 209 -8.27 -14.19 -43.10
C CYS A 209 -8.16 -13.98 -44.62
N LYS A 210 -7.80 -12.75 -45.04
CA LYS A 210 -7.64 -12.44 -46.45
C LYS A 210 -6.47 -13.21 -47.14
N ASN A 211 -5.43 -13.55 -46.37
CA ASN A 211 -4.23 -14.17 -46.94
C ASN A 211 -4.40 -15.66 -47.22
N CYS A 212 -5.09 -16.40 -46.36
CA CYS A 212 -5.27 -17.83 -46.52
C CYS A 212 -6.71 -18.26 -46.80
N ASN A 213 -7.63 -17.31 -46.96
CA ASN A 213 -9.05 -17.54 -47.23
C ASN A 213 -9.78 -18.47 -46.21
N LYS A 214 -9.24 -18.56 -45.00
CA LYS A 214 -9.81 -19.41 -43.94
C LYS A 214 -10.64 -18.63 -42.94
N GLU A 215 -11.70 -19.27 -42.48
CA GLU A 215 -12.45 -18.79 -41.31
C GLU A 215 -11.68 -19.08 -40.03
N THR A 216 -11.73 -18.16 -39.09
CA THR A 216 -11.03 -18.27 -37.81
C THR A 216 -11.78 -17.48 -36.73
N ILE A 217 -11.56 -17.82 -35.47
CA ILE A 217 -12.03 -17.03 -34.33
C ILE A 217 -10.96 -16.08 -33.77
N SER A 218 -9.74 -16.18 -34.27
CA SER A 218 -8.59 -15.40 -33.80
C SER A 218 -8.52 -14.02 -34.47
N LEU A 219 -8.03 -13.02 -33.73
CA LEU A 219 -7.82 -11.66 -34.23
C LEU A 219 -6.75 -11.59 -35.33
N ARG A 220 -5.78 -12.48 -35.28
CA ARG A 220 -4.68 -12.59 -36.26
C ARG A 220 -4.62 -14.01 -36.85
N CYS A 221 -4.34 -14.07 -38.14
CA CYS A 221 -4.05 -15.29 -38.88
C CYS A 221 -3.01 -14.95 -39.94
N CYS A 222 -2.07 -15.87 -40.28
CA CYS A 222 -1.02 -15.65 -41.26
C CYS A 222 -0.27 -14.31 -41.03
N LYS A 223 0.05 -13.99 -39.77
CA LYS A 223 0.74 -12.75 -39.36
C LYS A 223 -0.03 -11.42 -39.66
N SER A 224 -1.27 -11.49 -40.15
CA SER A 224 -2.13 -10.35 -40.45
C SER A 224 -3.39 -10.32 -39.62
N LEU A 225 -4.03 -9.16 -39.50
CA LEU A 225 -5.31 -8.99 -38.87
C LEU A 225 -6.40 -9.65 -39.72
N THR A 226 -7.35 -10.29 -39.04
CA THR A 226 -8.52 -10.91 -39.65
C THR A 226 -9.71 -9.96 -39.66
N MET A 227 -10.58 -10.09 -40.65
CA MET A 227 -11.79 -9.28 -40.75
C MET A 227 -13.00 -9.99 -40.13
N VAL A 228 -13.93 -9.22 -39.62
CA VAL A 228 -15.21 -9.75 -39.11
C VAL A 228 -16.00 -10.30 -40.27
N LYS A 229 -16.44 -11.56 -40.18
CA LYS A 229 -17.38 -12.19 -41.08
C LYS A 229 -18.79 -12.20 -40.50
N GLU A 230 -18.89 -12.52 -39.21
CA GLU A 230 -20.16 -12.52 -38.48
C GLU A 230 -19.97 -12.08 -37.03
N ASP A 231 -20.99 -11.45 -36.48
CA ASP A 231 -21.03 -11.02 -35.08
C ASP A 231 -20.96 -12.20 -34.09
N ALA A 232 -20.78 -11.86 -32.84
CA ALA A 232 -20.67 -12.85 -31.78
C ALA A 232 -21.96 -13.68 -31.61
N LYS A 233 -21.87 -14.97 -31.91
CA LYS A 233 -22.92 -15.96 -31.75
C LYS A 233 -22.39 -17.17 -31.01
N LYS A 234 -23.31 -18.02 -30.51
CA LYS A 234 -23.00 -19.34 -29.96
C LYS A 234 -22.57 -20.26 -31.08
N ARG A 235 -21.34 -20.77 -30.99
CA ARG A 235 -20.72 -21.65 -32.03
C ARG A 235 -20.08 -22.86 -31.38
N ILE A 236 -20.05 -23.93 -32.09
CA ILE A 236 -19.23 -25.12 -31.77
C ILE A 236 -17.90 -24.94 -32.46
N VAL A 237 -16.83 -24.90 -31.70
CA VAL A 237 -15.47 -24.67 -32.17
C VAL A 237 -14.62 -25.90 -31.86
N ASP A 238 -13.88 -26.39 -32.84
CA ASP A 238 -12.90 -27.47 -32.66
C ASP A 238 -11.62 -26.88 -32.02
N VAL A 239 -11.49 -27.09 -30.71
CA VAL A 239 -10.34 -26.59 -29.92
C VAL A 239 -9.13 -27.48 -30.12
N SER A 240 -9.32 -28.74 -30.53
CA SER A 240 -8.21 -29.68 -30.78
C SER A 240 -7.32 -29.18 -31.94
N GLU A 241 -7.93 -28.69 -33.01
CA GLU A 241 -7.19 -28.11 -34.14
C GLU A 241 -6.41 -26.86 -33.70
N ILE A 242 -7.05 -25.96 -32.89
CA ILE A 242 -6.43 -24.74 -32.40
C ILE A 242 -5.26 -25.05 -31.47
N VAL A 243 -5.42 -26.02 -30.57
CA VAL A 243 -4.36 -26.50 -29.67
C VAL A 243 -3.17 -27.05 -30.46
N THR A 244 -3.43 -27.93 -31.47
CA THR A 244 -2.38 -28.50 -32.29
C THR A 244 -1.58 -27.42 -33.02
N LYS A 245 -2.26 -26.44 -33.58
CA LYS A 245 -1.62 -25.28 -34.21
C LYS A 245 -0.78 -24.46 -33.21
N ALA A 246 -1.34 -24.20 -32.05
CA ALA A 246 -0.65 -23.42 -31.01
C ALA A 246 0.59 -24.15 -30.46
N MET A 247 0.52 -25.49 -30.30
CA MET A 247 1.69 -26.29 -29.92
C MET A 247 2.80 -26.25 -30.97
N ASN A 248 2.45 -26.33 -32.25
CA ASN A 248 3.42 -26.22 -33.34
C ASN A 248 4.09 -24.85 -33.37
N ASN A 249 3.32 -23.77 -33.24
CA ASN A 249 3.83 -22.41 -33.24
C ASN A 249 4.77 -22.13 -32.05
N THR A 250 4.44 -22.69 -30.87
CA THR A 250 5.25 -22.50 -29.66
C THR A 250 6.36 -23.54 -29.50
N LYS A 251 6.45 -24.52 -30.41
CA LYS A 251 7.42 -25.64 -30.41
C LYS A 251 7.38 -26.43 -29.06
N VAL A 252 6.17 -26.70 -28.56
CA VAL A 252 5.95 -27.45 -27.32
C VAL A 252 5.48 -28.86 -27.65
N GLY A 253 6.22 -29.86 -27.20
CA GLY A 253 5.92 -31.29 -27.52
C GLY A 253 4.70 -31.82 -26.75
N ILE A 254 4.50 -31.41 -25.48
CA ILE A 254 3.38 -31.83 -24.63
C ILE A 254 2.59 -30.59 -24.23
N PHE A 255 1.25 -30.63 -24.44
CA PHE A 255 0.37 -29.54 -24.06
C PHE A 255 0.32 -29.34 -22.53
N PRO A 256 0.73 -28.21 -22.01
CA PRO A 256 0.77 -27.95 -20.57
C PRO A 256 -0.63 -27.78 -19.99
N LYS A 257 -0.74 -27.70 -18.66
CA LYS A 257 -2.02 -27.40 -17.97
C LYS A 257 -2.40 -25.93 -18.17
N VAL A 258 -3.13 -25.62 -19.22
CA VAL A 258 -3.60 -24.26 -19.52
C VAL A 258 -5.00 -24.03 -18.98
N LYS A 259 -5.18 -22.94 -18.20
CA LYS A 259 -6.49 -22.51 -17.68
C LYS A 259 -7.05 -21.38 -18.55
N GLY A 260 -8.28 -21.55 -19.01
CA GLY A 260 -9.05 -20.52 -19.71
C GLY A 260 -10.06 -19.81 -18.80
N ILE A 261 -11.05 -19.19 -19.42
CA ILE A 261 -12.16 -18.47 -18.75
C ILE A 261 -13.51 -19.10 -19.12
N LYS A 262 -14.57 -18.77 -18.37
CA LYS A 262 -15.92 -19.24 -18.74
C LYS A 262 -16.40 -18.57 -20.03
N GLU A 263 -16.36 -17.22 -20.06
CA GLU A 263 -16.79 -16.42 -21.19
C GLU A 263 -16.09 -15.06 -21.21
N LEU A 264 -15.95 -14.48 -22.38
CA LEU A 264 -15.52 -13.09 -22.54
C LEU A 264 -16.72 -12.16 -22.26
N LYS A 265 -16.47 -11.09 -21.49
CA LYS A 265 -17.51 -10.07 -21.19
C LYS A 265 -17.48 -8.88 -22.14
N SER A 266 -16.49 -8.84 -23.05
CA SER A 266 -16.37 -7.80 -24.09
C SER A 266 -17.50 -7.91 -25.13
N GLY A 267 -17.78 -6.82 -25.86
CA GLY A 267 -18.72 -6.81 -26.97
C GLY A 267 -18.33 -7.76 -28.11
N PRO A 268 -17.10 -7.62 -28.64
CA PRO A 268 -16.65 -8.40 -29.78
C PRO A 268 -16.48 -9.90 -29.51
N LYS A 269 -16.24 -10.30 -28.26
CA LYS A 269 -16.03 -11.70 -27.84
C LYS A 269 -14.97 -12.45 -28.67
N ILE A 270 -13.83 -11.78 -28.86
CA ILE A 270 -12.70 -12.36 -29.58
C ILE A 270 -11.80 -13.08 -28.60
N PRO A 271 -11.54 -14.40 -28.75
CA PRO A 271 -10.64 -15.12 -27.87
C PRO A 271 -9.20 -14.65 -28.00
N GLU A 272 -8.48 -14.67 -26.88
CA GLU A 272 -7.01 -14.54 -26.91
C GLU A 272 -6.37 -15.78 -27.52
N SER A 273 -5.23 -15.62 -28.16
CA SER A 273 -4.44 -16.69 -28.75
C SER A 273 -3.98 -17.71 -27.71
N LEU A 274 -4.16 -19.01 -27.99
CA LEU A 274 -3.75 -20.09 -27.08
C LEU A 274 -2.24 -20.17 -26.89
N GLU A 275 -1.48 -19.76 -27.87
CA GLU A 275 -0.02 -19.68 -27.81
C GLU A 275 0.44 -18.87 -26.59
N LYS A 276 -0.18 -17.71 -26.34
CA LYS A 276 0.10 -16.87 -25.16
C LYS A 276 -0.20 -17.63 -23.86
N GLY A 277 -1.29 -18.41 -23.83
CA GLY A 277 -1.65 -19.24 -22.69
C GLY A 277 -0.64 -20.36 -22.42
N ILE A 278 -0.12 -21.00 -23.47
CA ILE A 278 0.93 -22.03 -23.38
C ILE A 278 2.20 -21.42 -22.78
N LEU A 279 2.64 -20.27 -23.32
CA LEU A 279 3.83 -19.60 -22.86
C LEU A 279 3.69 -19.10 -21.40
N ARG A 280 2.54 -18.50 -21.04
CA ARG A 280 2.30 -18.10 -19.63
C ARG A 280 2.26 -19.28 -18.67
N SER A 281 1.68 -20.41 -19.11
CA SER A 281 1.65 -21.63 -18.29
C SER A 281 3.06 -22.19 -18.02
N LYS A 282 4.00 -22.04 -18.96
CA LYS A 282 5.42 -22.42 -18.79
C LYS A 282 6.08 -21.69 -17.60
N TYR A 283 5.73 -20.40 -17.41
CA TYR A 283 6.29 -19.54 -16.36
C TYR A 283 5.38 -19.39 -15.14
N ASP A 284 4.25 -20.09 -15.08
CA ASP A 284 3.22 -19.99 -14.03
C ASP A 284 2.65 -18.58 -13.86
N LEU A 285 2.46 -17.86 -14.97
CA LEU A 285 1.90 -16.52 -15.01
C LEU A 285 0.39 -16.53 -15.22
N ARG A 286 -0.33 -15.59 -14.59
CA ARG A 286 -1.79 -15.46 -14.67
C ARG A 286 -2.15 -14.15 -15.35
N VAL A 287 -3.03 -14.23 -16.34
CA VAL A 287 -3.46 -13.09 -17.13
C VAL A 287 -4.56 -12.29 -16.41
N TYR A 288 -4.50 -10.98 -16.54
CA TYR A 288 -5.55 -10.06 -16.11
C TYR A 288 -6.67 -9.95 -17.18
N LYS A 289 -7.78 -9.26 -16.82
CA LYS A 289 -8.98 -9.16 -17.70
C LYS A 289 -8.75 -8.50 -19.06
N ASP A 290 -7.66 -7.76 -19.20
CA ASP A 290 -7.27 -6.99 -20.41
C ASP A 290 -6.14 -7.63 -21.22
N GLY A 291 -5.63 -8.79 -20.78
CA GLY A 291 -4.54 -9.51 -21.43
C GLY A 291 -3.15 -9.28 -20.83
N THR A 292 -3.00 -8.31 -19.91
CA THR A 292 -1.72 -7.97 -19.28
C THR A 292 -1.38 -8.85 -18.07
N LEU A 293 -0.11 -8.84 -17.68
CA LEU A 293 0.41 -9.46 -16.46
C LEU A 293 0.70 -8.39 -15.42
N ARG A 294 0.25 -8.57 -14.17
CA ARG A 294 0.35 -7.55 -13.13
C ARG A 294 0.86 -8.10 -11.81
N TYR A 295 1.58 -7.25 -11.09
CA TYR A 295 2.00 -7.47 -9.71
C TYR A 295 1.56 -6.28 -8.87
N ASP A 296 0.83 -6.52 -7.78
CA ASP A 296 0.28 -5.46 -6.93
C ASP A 296 1.21 -5.20 -5.74
N MET A 297 1.47 -3.93 -5.42
CA MET A 297 2.28 -3.48 -4.28
C MET A 297 1.68 -2.24 -3.63
N ILE A 298 2.02 -2.03 -2.36
CA ILE A 298 1.69 -0.80 -1.64
C ILE A 298 2.59 0.33 -2.13
N ASP A 299 2.02 1.52 -2.32
CA ASP A 299 2.74 2.72 -2.70
C ASP A 299 3.28 3.48 -1.49
N LEU A 300 4.55 3.85 -1.54
CA LEU A 300 5.21 4.69 -0.55
C LEU A 300 6.00 5.81 -1.23
N PRO A 301 5.87 7.07 -0.77
CA PRO A 301 6.59 8.20 -1.33
C PRO A 301 8.01 8.27 -0.77
N ILE A 302 8.96 8.64 -1.63
CA ILE A 302 10.35 8.90 -1.25
C ILE A 302 10.94 9.93 -2.22
N THR A 303 11.84 10.78 -1.72
CA THR A 303 12.55 11.78 -2.54
C THR A 303 14.04 11.50 -2.66
N HIS A 304 14.62 10.70 -1.75
CA HIS A 304 16.04 10.40 -1.71
C HIS A 304 16.29 8.94 -1.33
N PHE A 305 17.43 8.40 -1.75
CA PHE A 305 17.85 7.03 -1.46
C PHE A 305 19.38 6.88 -1.48
N TYR A 306 19.87 5.84 -0.80
CA TYR A 306 21.27 5.42 -0.93
C TYR A 306 21.37 4.26 -1.94
N PRO A 307 22.28 4.30 -2.95
CA PRO A 307 22.45 3.21 -3.92
C PRO A 307 22.60 1.83 -3.29
N LYS A 308 23.37 1.71 -2.20
CA LYS A 308 23.56 0.44 -1.47
C LYS A 308 22.27 -0.19 -0.93
N GLU A 309 21.26 0.62 -0.61
CA GLU A 309 19.99 0.14 -0.04
C GLU A 309 19.15 -0.64 -1.04
N ILE A 310 19.29 -0.29 -2.31
CA ILE A 310 18.50 -0.84 -3.41
C ILE A 310 19.29 -1.79 -4.31
N GLY A 311 20.56 -2.03 -3.97
CA GLY A 311 21.46 -2.88 -4.76
C GLY A 311 21.84 -2.27 -6.10
N LEU A 312 22.04 -0.95 -6.14
CA LEU A 312 22.44 -0.19 -7.33
C LEU A 312 23.94 0.15 -7.24
N SER A 313 24.75 -0.36 -8.17
CA SER A 313 26.17 -0.02 -8.24
C SER A 313 26.39 1.41 -8.77
N VAL A 314 27.53 2.01 -8.43
CA VAL A 314 27.92 3.35 -8.89
C VAL A 314 27.89 3.44 -10.43
N ASP A 315 28.45 2.46 -11.12
CA ASP A 315 28.50 2.45 -12.60
C ASP A 315 27.08 2.43 -13.18
N LYS A 316 26.20 1.60 -12.61
CA LYS A 316 24.81 1.53 -13.09
C LYS A 316 24.02 2.79 -12.75
N ALA A 317 24.30 3.41 -11.61
CA ALA A 317 23.71 4.71 -11.25
C ALA A 317 24.12 5.81 -12.24
N LEU A 318 25.40 5.86 -12.60
CA LEU A 318 25.92 6.78 -13.63
C LEU A 318 25.26 6.55 -14.99
N GLU A 319 25.09 5.28 -15.41
CA GLU A 319 24.37 4.91 -16.65
C GLU A 319 22.91 5.40 -16.63
N LEU A 320 22.24 5.32 -15.46
CA LEU A 320 20.88 5.81 -15.28
C LEU A 320 20.80 7.34 -15.17
N GLY A 321 21.95 8.02 -15.15
CA GLY A 321 22.07 9.47 -15.16
C GLY A 321 22.11 10.12 -13.77
N TYR A 322 22.49 9.36 -12.74
CA TYR A 322 22.79 9.90 -11.40
C TYR A 322 24.28 10.22 -11.33
N SER A 323 24.64 11.48 -11.39
CA SER A 323 26.06 11.92 -11.47
C SER A 323 26.55 12.65 -10.21
N LYS A 324 25.64 13.13 -9.40
CA LYS A 324 25.93 13.93 -8.19
C LYS A 324 25.04 13.47 -7.04
N ASP A 325 25.55 13.65 -5.81
CA ASP A 325 24.78 13.50 -4.59
C ASP A 325 23.99 14.78 -4.23
N ILE A 326 23.26 14.74 -3.10
CA ILE A 326 22.46 15.87 -2.59
C ILE A 326 23.32 17.11 -2.31
N ASP A 327 24.60 16.95 -1.97
CA ASP A 327 25.55 18.04 -1.73
C ASP A 327 26.17 18.58 -3.03
N GLY A 328 25.83 18.03 -4.19
CA GLY A 328 26.40 18.37 -5.49
C GLY A 328 27.78 17.75 -5.76
N LYS A 329 28.29 16.86 -4.89
CA LYS A 329 29.53 16.13 -5.08
C LYS A 329 29.35 15.04 -6.13
N LYS A 330 30.43 14.74 -6.88
CA LYS A 330 30.41 13.64 -7.84
C LYS A 330 30.10 12.33 -7.18
N LEU A 331 29.30 11.49 -7.83
CA LEU A 331 29.00 10.16 -7.34
C LEU A 331 30.21 9.23 -7.50
N GLU A 332 30.73 8.75 -6.38
CA GLU A 332 31.92 7.88 -6.30
C GLU A 332 31.69 6.68 -5.36
N SER A 333 30.68 6.72 -4.51
CA SER A 333 30.36 5.68 -3.54
C SER A 333 28.86 5.39 -3.50
N GLU A 334 28.51 4.13 -3.21
CA GLU A 334 27.12 3.70 -2.97
C GLU A 334 26.55 4.24 -1.65
N ASP A 335 27.38 4.85 -0.80
CA ASP A 335 27.02 5.49 0.47
C ASP A 335 26.63 6.96 0.34
N GLN A 336 26.66 7.53 -0.87
CA GLN A 336 26.22 8.89 -1.11
C GLN A 336 24.70 8.93 -1.29
N LEU A 337 24.07 9.94 -0.68
CA LEU A 337 22.63 10.14 -0.78
C LEU A 337 22.27 10.79 -2.11
N LEU A 338 21.38 10.16 -2.87
CA LEU A 338 20.94 10.62 -4.18
C LEU A 338 19.48 11.09 -4.14
N GLU A 339 19.18 12.13 -4.90
CA GLU A 339 17.81 12.58 -5.13
C GLU A 339 17.15 11.69 -6.18
N LEU A 340 15.92 11.20 -5.88
CA LEU A 340 15.17 10.30 -6.76
C LEU A 340 14.56 11.08 -7.92
N LYS A 341 14.82 10.65 -9.14
CA LYS A 341 14.15 11.23 -10.31
C LYS A 341 12.67 10.87 -10.34
N VAL A 342 11.84 11.79 -10.81
CA VAL A 342 10.37 11.74 -10.72
C VAL A 342 9.75 10.44 -11.22
N GLN A 343 10.30 9.82 -12.26
CA GLN A 343 9.75 8.59 -12.86
C GLN A 343 10.58 7.35 -12.55
N ASP A 344 11.53 7.42 -11.62
CA ASP A 344 12.29 6.27 -11.15
C ASP A 344 11.61 5.56 -9.99
N LEU A 345 11.69 4.24 -9.98
CA LEU A 345 10.97 3.37 -9.06
C LEU A 345 11.88 2.35 -8.41
N ILE A 346 11.67 2.16 -7.12
CA ILE A 346 12.29 1.10 -6.33
C ILE A 346 11.18 0.12 -5.94
N VAL A 347 11.28 -1.14 -6.36
CA VAL A 347 10.23 -2.12 -6.15
C VAL A 347 10.63 -3.20 -5.15
N SER A 348 9.65 -3.91 -4.59
CA SER A 348 9.93 -5.01 -3.67
C SER A 348 10.79 -6.11 -4.31
N LYS A 349 11.76 -6.63 -3.55
CA LYS A 349 12.52 -7.84 -3.93
C LYS A 349 11.63 -9.02 -4.27
N ASN A 350 10.43 -9.11 -3.69
CA ASN A 350 9.48 -10.16 -3.99
C ASN A 350 8.90 -10.07 -5.42
N ALA A 351 8.86 -8.88 -6.01
CA ALA A 351 8.44 -8.68 -7.39
C ALA A 351 9.52 -9.09 -8.40
N GLY A 352 10.80 -9.07 -8.00
CA GLY A 352 11.93 -9.35 -8.87
C GLY A 352 11.85 -10.69 -9.61
N PRO A 353 11.71 -11.84 -8.91
CA PRO A 353 11.58 -13.14 -9.57
C PRO A 353 10.34 -13.25 -10.47
N TRP A 354 9.25 -12.53 -10.12
CA TRP A 354 8.07 -12.47 -10.96
C TRP A 354 8.33 -11.65 -12.24
N LEU A 355 8.99 -10.50 -12.14
CA LEU A 355 9.39 -9.67 -13.29
C LEU A 355 10.31 -10.44 -14.24
N VAL A 356 11.27 -11.24 -13.72
CA VAL A 356 12.12 -12.11 -14.54
C VAL A 356 11.30 -13.13 -15.31
N LYS A 357 10.29 -13.75 -14.69
CA LYS A 357 9.37 -14.67 -15.38
C LYS A 357 8.60 -13.98 -16.49
N VAL A 358 8.11 -12.76 -16.26
CA VAL A 358 7.39 -11.98 -17.26
C VAL A 358 8.32 -11.58 -18.41
N ALA A 359 9.55 -11.15 -18.12
CA ALA A 359 10.55 -10.80 -19.13
C ALA A 359 10.90 -12.01 -20.03
N ASN A 360 11.09 -13.19 -19.44
CA ASN A 360 11.30 -14.43 -20.20
C ASN A 360 10.08 -14.81 -21.04
N PHE A 361 8.86 -14.62 -20.50
CA PHE A 361 7.63 -14.84 -21.26
C PHE A 361 7.54 -13.91 -22.46
N VAL A 362 7.83 -12.61 -22.28
CA VAL A 362 7.84 -11.60 -23.36
C VAL A 362 8.89 -11.94 -24.40
N ASN A 363 10.09 -12.34 -24.00
CA ASN A 363 11.13 -12.80 -24.93
C ASN A 363 10.69 -14.04 -25.72
N ASP A 364 10.12 -15.04 -25.07
CA ASP A 364 9.54 -16.22 -25.76
C ASP A 364 8.43 -15.81 -26.73
N GLU A 365 7.61 -14.83 -26.39
CA GLU A 365 6.55 -14.27 -27.24
C GLU A 365 7.12 -13.58 -28.47
N LEU A 366 8.10 -12.70 -28.29
CA LEU A 366 8.79 -12.01 -29.39
C LEU A 366 9.41 -13.01 -30.38
N VAL A 367 10.16 -13.98 -29.89
CA VAL A 367 10.86 -14.97 -30.72
C VAL A 367 9.89 -15.92 -31.43
N LYS A 368 8.90 -16.49 -30.70
CA LYS A 368 8.05 -17.57 -31.21
C LYS A 368 6.82 -17.09 -31.97
N LEU A 369 6.27 -15.92 -31.61
CA LEU A 369 5.00 -15.45 -32.20
C LEU A 369 5.21 -14.25 -33.15
N TYR A 370 6.26 -13.47 -32.95
CA TYR A 370 6.50 -12.27 -33.74
C TYR A 370 7.76 -12.35 -34.63
N ASP A 371 8.53 -13.45 -34.57
CA ASP A 371 9.81 -13.64 -35.26
C ASP A 371 10.80 -12.46 -35.05
N SER A 372 10.84 -11.95 -33.82
CA SER A 372 11.67 -10.83 -33.40
C SER A 372 12.74 -11.29 -32.43
N GLU A 373 13.84 -10.54 -32.32
CA GLU A 373 14.87 -10.81 -31.31
C GLU A 373 14.34 -10.61 -29.89
N PRO A 374 14.88 -11.32 -28.89
CA PRO A 374 14.55 -11.08 -27.51
C PRO A 374 14.94 -9.66 -27.09
N PHE A 375 14.11 -9.01 -26.30
CA PHE A 375 14.33 -7.62 -25.86
C PHE A 375 15.03 -7.52 -24.51
N TYR A 376 14.59 -8.33 -23.54
CA TYR A 376 15.17 -8.32 -22.21
C TYR A 376 16.39 -9.23 -22.16
N ASN A 377 17.50 -8.71 -21.61
CA ASN A 377 18.71 -9.51 -21.45
C ASN A 377 18.61 -10.39 -20.17
N VAL A 378 17.67 -11.34 -20.16
CA VAL A 378 17.40 -12.24 -19.06
C VAL A 378 17.27 -13.68 -19.54
N THR A 379 17.66 -14.61 -18.66
CA THR A 379 17.48 -16.04 -18.82
C THR A 379 16.63 -16.61 -17.68
N ALA A 380 16.30 -17.90 -17.70
CA ALA A 380 15.55 -18.55 -16.62
C ALA A 380 16.27 -18.50 -15.26
N ASN A 381 17.60 -18.36 -15.27
CA ASN A 381 18.44 -18.29 -14.07
C ASN A 381 18.93 -16.86 -13.76
N SER A 382 18.46 -15.86 -14.51
CA SER A 382 18.86 -14.48 -14.30
C SER A 382 18.46 -13.96 -12.93
N VAL A 383 19.31 -13.09 -12.38
CA VAL A 383 19.00 -12.35 -11.16
C VAL A 383 18.19 -11.10 -11.48
N MET A 384 17.36 -10.68 -10.55
CA MET A 384 16.44 -9.54 -10.75
C MET A 384 17.15 -8.22 -11.11
N HIS A 385 18.41 -8.05 -10.69
CA HIS A 385 19.21 -6.84 -10.95
C HIS A 385 19.49 -6.61 -12.45
N GLU A 386 19.42 -7.65 -13.29
CA GLU A 386 19.55 -7.52 -14.75
C GLU A 386 18.38 -6.74 -15.37
N LEU A 387 17.27 -6.57 -14.65
CA LEU A 387 16.14 -5.76 -15.09
C LEU A 387 16.25 -4.27 -14.72
N ILE A 388 17.29 -3.86 -13.98
CA ILE A 388 17.50 -2.44 -13.65
C ILE A 388 17.69 -1.63 -14.93
N GLY A 389 16.91 -0.56 -15.07
CA GLY A 389 16.78 0.27 -16.28
C GLY A 389 15.54 -0.06 -17.12
N SER A 390 14.85 -1.20 -16.86
CA SER A 390 13.64 -1.56 -17.59
C SER A 390 12.47 -0.61 -17.28
N LEU A 391 11.64 -0.38 -18.30
CA LEU A 391 10.45 0.46 -18.17
C LEU A 391 9.25 -0.34 -17.67
N LEU A 392 8.51 0.26 -16.75
CA LEU A 392 7.31 -0.27 -16.14
C LEU A 392 6.12 0.63 -16.44
N ILE A 393 4.94 0.04 -16.57
CA ILE A 393 3.66 0.75 -16.50
C ILE A 393 3.09 0.53 -15.12
N CYS A 394 2.81 1.61 -14.40
CA CYS A 394 2.13 1.59 -13.13
C CYS A 394 0.69 2.05 -13.31
N LEU A 395 -0.26 1.31 -12.74
CA LEU A 395 -1.68 1.56 -12.92
C LEU A 395 -2.42 1.47 -11.59
N SER A 396 -3.07 2.55 -11.24
CA SER A 396 -3.90 2.61 -10.05
C SER A 396 -5.30 2.03 -10.27
N PRO A 397 -5.90 1.48 -9.21
CA PRO A 397 -7.29 1.05 -9.23
C PRO A 397 -8.25 2.16 -9.68
N HIS A 398 -9.32 1.76 -10.41
CA HIS A 398 -10.36 2.66 -10.92
C HIS A 398 -9.90 3.72 -11.92
N THR A 399 -8.67 3.60 -12.45
CA THR A 399 -8.14 4.48 -13.49
C THR A 399 -8.05 3.76 -14.83
N SER A 400 -7.84 4.54 -15.91
CA SER A 400 -7.58 4.02 -17.26
C SER A 400 -6.32 4.61 -17.89
N ALA A 401 -5.51 5.30 -17.07
CA ALA A 401 -4.24 5.86 -17.47
C ALA A 401 -3.11 5.17 -16.71
N GLY A 402 -2.21 4.51 -17.41
CA GLY A 402 -0.96 4.01 -16.86
C GLY A 402 0.09 5.10 -16.86
N VAL A 403 0.97 5.12 -15.86
CA VAL A 403 2.10 6.04 -15.78
C VAL A 403 3.38 5.25 -16.02
N LEU A 404 4.23 5.76 -16.92
CA LEU A 404 5.51 5.15 -17.24
C LEU A 404 6.52 5.45 -16.15
N GLY A 405 7.16 4.41 -15.62
CA GLY A 405 8.27 4.51 -14.68
C GLY A 405 9.46 3.67 -15.12
N ARG A 406 10.62 3.93 -14.52
CA ARG A 406 11.86 3.18 -14.77
C ARG A 406 12.30 2.46 -13.48
N LEU A 407 12.54 1.18 -13.58
CA LEU A 407 13.06 0.37 -12.47
C LEU A 407 14.54 0.69 -12.21
N ILE A 408 14.87 1.16 -11.00
CA ILE A 408 16.26 1.48 -10.63
C ILE A 408 16.83 0.57 -9.53
N GLY A 409 16.01 -0.18 -8.82
CA GLY A 409 16.49 -1.04 -7.77
C GLY A 409 15.40 -1.77 -6.99
N PHE A 410 15.82 -2.49 -5.95
CA PHE A 410 14.94 -3.37 -5.18
C PHE A 410 15.08 -3.13 -3.67
N THR A 411 13.97 -3.12 -2.97
CA THR A 411 13.88 -2.97 -1.51
C THR A 411 13.42 -4.25 -0.83
N SER A 412 13.80 -4.46 0.44
CA SER A 412 13.26 -5.53 1.26
C SER A 412 11.82 -5.31 1.69
N ALA A 413 11.34 -4.07 1.67
CA ALA A 413 9.94 -3.75 1.93
C ALA A 413 9.01 -4.34 0.87
N LYS A 414 7.83 -4.81 1.28
CA LYS A 414 6.79 -5.29 0.35
C LYS A 414 5.99 -4.12 -0.22
N ALA A 415 6.70 -3.16 -0.77
CA ALA A 415 6.16 -1.92 -1.30
C ALA A 415 6.92 -1.47 -2.54
N GLN A 416 6.37 -0.48 -3.24
CA GLN A 416 7.08 0.26 -4.27
C GLN A 416 7.30 1.69 -3.76
N TYR A 417 8.54 2.14 -3.85
CA TYR A 417 8.89 3.54 -3.59
C TYR A 417 8.96 4.31 -4.90
N GLY A 418 8.43 5.51 -4.87
CA GLY A 418 8.47 6.44 -6.00
C GLY A 418 8.39 7.88 -5.51
N HIS A 419 8.71 8.81 -6.39
CA HIS A 419 8.61 10.24 -6.09
C HIS A 419 7.15 10.63 -5.81
N PRO A 420 6.87 11.62 -4.92
CA PRO A 420 5.51 12.11 -4.65
C PRO A 420 4.74 12.47 -5.92
N PHE A 421 5.38 13.09 -6.90
CA PHE A 421 4.76 13.39 -8.20
C PHE A 421 4.31 12.15 -8.97
N PHE A 422 5.07 11.06 -8.87
CA PHE A 422 4.72 9.80 -9.52
C PHE A 422 3.43 9.23 -8.96
N HIS A 423 3.30 9.23 -7.64
CA HIS A 423 2.10 8.74 -6.96
C HIS A 423 0.89 9.67 -7.21
N ALA A 424 1.10 10.98 -7.16
CA ALA A 424 0.06 11.96 -7.48
C ALA A 424 -0.44 11.85 -8.93
N ALA A 425 0.46 11.61 -9.90
CA ALA A 425 0.09 11.35 -11.30
C ALA A 425 -0.79 10.10 -11.44
N LYS A 426 -0.61 9.10 -10.59
CA LYS A 426 -1.48 7.93 -10.49
C LYS A 426 -2.75 8.16 -9.67
N ARG A 427 -2.92 9.32 -9.05
CA ARG A 427 -4.00 9.65 -8.11
C ARG A 427 -4.01 8.74 -6.89
N ARG A 428 -2.84 8.61 -6.23
CA ARG A 428 -2.63 7.82 -5.01
C ARG A 428 -2.16 8.67 -3.85
N ASN A 429 -2.75 8.44 -2.67
CA ASN A 429 -2.46 9.16 -1.44
C ASN A 429 -1.36 8.50 -0.60
N CYS A 430 -0.89 7.32 -0.96
CA CYS A 430 0.15 6.56 -0.26
C CYS A 430 -0.16 6.25 1.22
N ASP A 431 -1.44 6.11 1.56
CA ASP A 431 -1.94 5.79 2.90
C ASP A 431 -2.25 4.30 3.12
N GLY A 432 -1.64 3.43 2.31
CA GLY A 432 -1.87 1.99 2.28
C GLY A 432 -2.52 1.51 0.99
N ASP A 433 -2.66 2.37 0.02
CA ASP A 433 -3.16 2.05 -1.31
C ASP A 433 -2.20 1.12 -2.06
N GLU A 434 -2.78 0.20 -2.85
CA GLU A 434 -2.04 -0.74 -3.68
C GLU A 434 -2.23 -0.41 -5.16
N ASP A 435 -1.13 -0.43 -5.91
CA ASP A 435 -1.09 -0.28 -7.35
C ASP A 435 -0.54 -1.52 -8.05
N SER A 436 -0.86 -1.64 -9.33
CA SER A 436 -0.31 -2.69 -10.18
C SER A 436 0.85 -2.19 -10.99
N ILE A 437 1.93 -2.98 -11.06
CA ILE A 437 3.02 -2.79 -12.00
C ILE A 437 2.99 -3.86 -13.09
N MET A 438 3.45 -3.52 -14.28
CA MET A 438 3.67 -4.43 -15.41
C MET A 438 4.87 -3.98 -16.24
N LEU A 439 5.56 -4.91 -16.88
CA LEU A 439 6.61 -4.54 -17.85
C LEU A 439 6.00 -3.82 -19.05
N LEU A 440 6.66 -2.76 -19.55
CA LEU A 440 6.16 -1.96 -20.66
C LEU A 440 5.82 -2.82 -21.88
N LEU A 441 6.71 -3.72 -22.28
CA LEU A 441 6.46 -4.57 -23.44
C LEU A 441 5.31 -5.56 -23.26
N ASP A 442 5.09 -6.09 -22.03
CA ASP A 442 3.90 -6.89 -21.77
C ASP A 442 2.62 -6.06 -21.98
N GLY A 443 2.59 -4.83 -21.47
CA GLY A 443 1.48 -3.90 -21.69
C GLY A 443 1.24 -3.62 -23.18
N LEU A 444 2.29 -3.35 -23.94
CA LEU A 444 2.19 -3.01 -25.38
C LEU A 444 1.79 -4.21 -26.25
N LEU A 445 2.29 -5.42 -25.95
CA LEU A 445 2.04 -6.62 -26.76
C LEU A 445 0.73 -7.33 -26.40
N ASN A 446 0.31 -7.26 -25.14
CA ASN A 446 -0.74 -8.12 -24.62
C ASN A 446 -2.03 -7.38 -24.23
N PHE A 447 -1.99 -6.08 -23.99
CA PHE A 447 -3.22 -5.30 -23.77
C PHE A 447 -4.11 -5.33 -25.02
N SER A 448 -5.42 -5.57 -24.80
CA SER A 448 -6.42 -5.45 -25.86
C SER A 448 -7.77 -5.01 -25.33
N ASP A 449 -8.29 -3.91 -25.87
CA ASP A 449 -9.67 -3.47 -25.64
C ASP A 449 -10.72 -4.52 -26.04
N SER A 450 -10.37 -5.44 -26.97
CA SER A 450 -11.26 -6.52 -27.39
C SER A 450 -11.60 -7.51 -26.28
N PHE A 451 -10.84 -7.54 -25.21
CA PHE A 451 -11.11 -8.40 -24.04
C PHE A 451 -11.91 -7.70 -22.97
N VAL A 452 -11.91 -6.37 -22.98
CA VAL A 452 -12.44 -5.54 -21.89
C VAL A 452 -13.98 -5.50 -21.93
N PRO A 453 -14.65 -5.66 -20.78
CA PRO A 453 -16.09 -5.53 -20.68
C PRO A 453 -16.54 -4.10 -21.06
N THR A 454 -17.74 -4.00 -21.66
CA THR A 454 -18.34 -2.71 -22.09
C THR A 454 -19.03 -1.96 -20.94
N THR A 455 -19.15 -2.57 -19.76
CA THR A 455 -19.77 -1.93 -18.59
C THR A 455 -18.82 -0.91 -17.96
N ARG A 456 -19.35 0.20 -17.39
CA ARG A 456 -18.55 1.28 -16.79
C ARG A 456 -17.48 0.76 -15.82
N GLY A 457 -17.81 -0.12 -14.87
CA GLY A 457 -16.83 -0.71 -13.96
C GLY A 457 -15.87 -1.71 -14.65
N GLY A 458 -16.24 -2.27 -15.80
CA GLY A 458 -15.40 -3.17 -16.59
C GLY A 458 -14.30 -2.44 -17.36
N THR A 459 -14.53 -1.18 -17.72
CA THR A 459 -13.60 -0.32 -18.47
C THR A 459 -12.59 0.40 -17.59
N MET A 460 -12.66 0.24 -16.28
CA MET A 460 -11.67 0.70 -15.32
C MET A 460 -10.60 -0.37 -15.06
N ASP A 461 -9.51 0.01 -14.44
CA ASP A 461 -8.36 -0.84 -14.15
C ASP A 461 -7.71 -1.39 -15.43
N ILE A 462 -7.49 -0.57 -16.44
CA ILE A 462 -6.87 -0.94 -17.70
C ILE A 462 -6.02 0.21 -18.26
N PRO A 463 -4.83 -0.04 -18.85
CA PRO A 463 -3.93 1.01 -19.33
C PRO A 463 -4.32 1.43 -20.76
N ARG A 464 -5.45 2.11 -20.94
CA ARG A 464 -5.87 2.62 -22.27
C ARG A 464 -5.02 3.77 -22.75
N VAL A 465 -4.58 4.60 -21.83
CA VAL A 465 -3.70 5.74 -22.06
C VAL A 465 -2.42 5.51 -21.30
N LEU A 466 -1.30 5.92 -21.84
CA LEU A 466 0.00 5.85 -21.20
C LEU A 466 0.57 7.27 -21.09
N SER A 467 0.74 7.76 -19.84
CA SER A 467 1.45 8.99 -19.56
C SER A 467 2.95 8.70 -19.55
N THR A 468 3.64 9.20 -20.55
CA THR A 468 5.10 8.96 -20.74
C THR A 468 5.95 10.00 -20.02
N ARG A 469 5.38 11.17 -19.72
CA ARG A 469 6.02 12.26 -18.99
C ARG A 469 5.05 12.82 -17.95
N ILE A 470 5.55 13.09 -16.77
CA ILE A 470 4.78 13.72 -15.68
C ILE A 470 5.00 15.23 -15.76
N ASP A 471 3.91 15.96 -15.91
CA ASP A 471 3.88 17.42 -15.75
C ASP A 471 3.34 17.73 -14.35
N PRO A 472 4.12 18.40 -13.47
CA PRO A 472 3.67 18.76 -12.15
C PRO A 472 2.41 19.62 -12.09
N MET A 473 2.09 20.37 -13.15
CA MET A 473 0.87 21.17 -13.24
C MET A 473 -0.40 20.34 -13.48
N GLU A 474 -0.26 19.13 -14.04
CA GLU A 474 -1.39 18.25 -14.38
C GLU A 474 -1.70 17.17 -13.33
N ILE A 475 -0.88 17.07 -12.27
CA ILE A 475 -1.06 16.08 -11.21
C ILE A 475 -1.94 16.63 -10.08
N ASP A 476 -2.27 15.77 -9.10
CA ASP A 476 -3.02 16.17 -7.91
C ASP A 476 -2.23 17.20 -7.10
N SER A 477 -2.91 18.28 -6.72
CA SER A 477 -2.30 19.41 -5.99
C SER A 477 -1.82 19.06 -4.57
N GLU A 478 -2.19 17.91 -4.03
CA GLU A 478 -1.62 17.42 -2.75
C GLU A 478 -0.10 17.30 -2.82
N ALA A 479 0.46 16.93 -3.98
CA ALA A 479 1.90 16.84 -4.18
C ALA A 479 2.61 18.21 -4.21
N HIS A 480 1.88 19.29 -4.43
CA HIS A 480 2.42 20.65 -4.42
C HIS A 480 2.70 21.18 -3.00
N ASN A 481 2.15 20.53 -1.98
CA ASN A 481 2.35 20.88 -0.57
C ASN A 481 3.58 20.16 0.05
N VAL A 482 4.36 19.45 -0.75
CA VAL A 482 5.62 18.85 -0.26
C VAL A 482 6.58 19.97 0.13
N GLU A 483 7.05 19.90 1.36
CA GLU A 483 7.97 20.86 1.97
C GLU A 483 9.40 20.44 1.71
N LEU A 484 10.25 21.38 1.34
CA LEU A 484 11.60 21.19 0.84
C LEU A 484 12.68 21.87 1.71
N ASN A 485 12.31 22.40 2.87
CA ASN A 485 13.24 23.09 3.76
C ASN A 485 14.29 22.13 4.34
N SER A 486 15.56 22.47 4.23
CA SER A 486 16.63 21.85 5.03
C SER A 486 16.74 22.49 6.41
N GLU A 487 16.50 23.80 6.49
CA GLU A 487 16.50 24.61 7.71
C GLU A 487 15.33 25.59 7.68
N TYR A 488 14.84 25.99 8.84
CA TYR A 488 13.79 26.99 8.98
C TYR A 488 14.32 28.30 9.52
N PRO A 489 13.82 29.44 9.05
CA PRO A 489 14.17 30.75 9.62
C PRO A 489 13.56 30.91 11.01
N LEU A 490 14.08 31.88 11.79
CA LEU A 490 13.64 32.13 13.16
C LEU A 490 12.15 32.45 13.25
N GLU A 491 11.66 33.23 12.31
CA GLU A 491 10.27 33.69 12.23
C GLU A 491 9.29 32.51 12.18
N PHE A 492 9.64 31.41 11.50
CA PHE A 492 8.85 30.19 11.48
C PHE A 492 8.66 29.64 12.90
N TYR A 493 9.71 29.59 13.70
CA TYR A 493 9.65 29.11 15.09
C TYR A 493 8.87 30.04 16.00
N GLU A 494 9.01 31.38 15.84
CA GLU A 494 8.24 32.34 16.59
C GLU A 494 6.74 32.23 16.34
N HIS A 495 6.33 32.02 15.08
CA HIS A 495 4.94 31.75 14.71
C HIS A 495 4.43 30.42 15.28
N SER A 496 5.29 29.40 15.31
CA SER A 496 4.97 28.11 15.90
C SER A 496 4.75 28.20 17.41
N GLU A 497 5.55 28.95 18.14
CA GLU A 497 5.36 29.19 19.59
C GLU A 497 4.03 29.90 19.89
N LYS A 498 3.66 30.85 19.05
CA LYS A 498 2.41 31.60 19.17
C LYS A 498 1.20 30.82 18.69
N SER A 499 1.39 29.61 18.13
CA SER A 499 0.34 28.82 17.47
C SER A 499 -0.41 29.64 16.41
N SER A 500 0.32 30.42 15.62
CA SER A 500 -0.22 31.23 14.54
C SER A 500 -0.94 30.43 13.48
N ASN A 501 -1.76 31.09 12.67
CA ASN A 501 -2.44 30.39 11.57
C ASN A 501 -1.39 29.85 10.57
N PRO A 502 -1.51 28.59 10.10
CA PRO A 502 -0.59 28.00 9.12
C PRO A 502 -0.36 28.85 7.88
N THR A 503 -1.35 29.65 7.45
CA THR A 503 -1.20 30.55 6.30
C THR A 503 -0.19 31.67 6.51
N GLU A 504 0.05 32.08 7.76
CA GLU A 504 1.01 33.15 8.11
C GLU A 504 2.46 32.66 8.02
N VAL A 505 2.67 31.34 8.11
CA VAL A 505 4.02 30.75 8.03
C VAL A 505 4.38 30.26 6.63
N LEU A 506 3.45 30.25 5.68
CA LEU A 506 3.70 29.78 4.30
C LEU A 506 4.81 30.55 3.58
N GLU A 507 5.00 31.84 3.92
CA GLU A 507 6.07 32.64 3.30
C GLU A 507 7.48 32.17 3.68
N TYR A 508 7.63 31.56 4.86
CA TYR A 508 8.89 31.02 5.38
C TYR A 508 9.20 29.59 4.94
N LEU A 509 8.26 28.96 4.26
CA LEU A 509 8.41 27.57 3.79
C LEU A 509 8.83 27.55 2.32
N ASP A 510 9.80 26.73 2.00
CA ASP A 510 10.06 26.30 0.64
C ASP A 510 9.19 25.08 0.34
N ILE A 511 8.19 25.27 -0.51
CA ILE A 511 7.24 24.23 -0.89
C ILE A 511 7.19 24.11 -2.42
N VAL A 512 6.90 22.91 -2.90
CA VAL A 512 6.84 22.61 -4.34
C VAL A 512 5.96 23.59 -5.11
N SER A 513 4.84 24.04 -4.55
CA SER A 513 3.94 25.00 -5.20
C SER A 513 4.60 26.34 -5.57
N LYS A 514 5.68 26.73 -4.89
CA LYS A 514 6.45 27.94 -5.21
C LYS A 514 7.45 27.74 -6.34
N ARG A 515 7.77 26.49 -6.69
CA ARG A 515 8.73 26.12 -7.72
C ARG A 515 8.09 25.66 -9.04
N LEU A 516 6.75 25.59 -9.10
CA LEU A 516 6.02 25.17 -10.31
C LEU A 516 6.35 26.10 -11.48
N GLU A 517 6.31 25.53 -12.70
CA GLU A 517 6.67 26.20 -13.96
C GLU A 517 8.17 26.59 -14.11
N SER A 518 9.00 26.26 -13.11
CA SER A 518 10.45 26.43 -13.19
C SER A 518 11.16 25.07 -13.32
N PRO A 519 12.42 25.03 -13.79
CA PRO A 519 13.21 23.78 -13.80
C PRO A 519 13.37 23.17 -12.40
N GLU A 520 13.42 23.97 -11.36
CA GLU A 520 13.57 23.58 -9.96
C GLU A 520 12.38 22.77 -9.42
N GLN A 521 11.25 22.69 -10.15
CA GLN A 521 10.13 21.84 -9.77
C GLN A 521 10.47 20.33 -9.78
N TYR A 522 11.51 19.91 -10.49
CA TYR A 522 11.90 18.50 -10.64
C TYR A 522 13.12 18.09 -9.80
N GLU A 523 13.85 19.02 -9.25
CA GLU A 523 15.14 18.76 -8.59
C GLU A 523 15.44 19.78 -7.48
N GLY A 524 16.46 19.51 -6.70
CA GLY A 524 16.86 20.36 -5.56
C GLY A 524 15.95 20.17 -4.35
N TYR A 525 15.42 18.96 -4.17
CA TYR A 525 14.63 18.60 -2.99
C TYR A 525 15.56 18.44 -1.79
N SER A 526 15.15 18.94 -0.65
CA SER A 526 15.86 18.78 0.61
C SER A 526 14.89 18.45 1.74
N PHE A 527 15.41 18.20 2.94
CA PHE A 527 14.63 17.86 4.13
C PHE A 527 15.41 18.24 5.39
N SER A 528 14.69 18.48 6.49
CA SER A 528 15.26 18.94 7.76
C SER A 528 15.57 17.84 8.78
N HIS A 529 15.18 16.61 8.52
CA HIS A 529 15.42 15.47 9.42
C HIS A 529 16.68 14.68 9.04
N SER A 530 17.20 13.87 9.96
CA SER A 530 18.27 12.93 9.64
C SER A 530 17.73 11.80 8.75
N SER A 531 18.51 11.37 7.76
CA SER A 531 18.19 10.21 6.93
C SER A 531 18.49 8.90 7.63
N SER A 532 17.71 7.87 7.30
CA SER A 532 17.94 6.48 7.73
C SER A 532 17.66 5.54 6.55
N SER A 533 18.08 4.28 6.66
CA SER A 533 17.86 3.33 5.58
C SER A 533 16.37 3.02 5.36
N ILE A 534 15.93 3.00 4.09
CA ILE A 534 14.57 2.60 3.69
C ILE A 534 14.27 1.12 4.00
N ASN A 535 15.30 0.33 4.29
CA ASN A 535 15.17 -1.08 4.66
C ASN A 535 15.14 -1.32 6.18
N LEU A 536 15.22 -0.26 6.99
CA LEU A 536 15.02 -0.35 8.43
C LEU A 536 13.53 -0.42 8.76
N GLY A 537 13.21 -1.17 9.83
CA GLY A 537 11.83 -1.33 10.27
C GLY A 537 11.12 -2.55 9.66
N PRO A 538 9.81 -2.63 9.77
CA PRO A 538 9.04 -3.78 9.31
C PRO A 538 8.97 -3.84 7.78
N ASN A 539 9.25 -5.01 7.20
CA ASN A 539 9.17 -5.22 5.75
C ASN A 539 7.74 -5.24 5.21
N GLU A 540 6.75 -5.37 6.08
CA GLU A 540 5.34 -5.47 5.71
C GLU A 540 4.46 -4.75 6.72
N SER A 541 3.46 -4.02 6.23
CA SER A 541 2.48 -3.37 7.08
C SER A 541 1.65 -4.39 7.88
N ARG A 542 1.44 -4.15 9.16
CA ARG A 542 0.51 -4.95 9.98
C ARG A 542 -0.92 -4.93 9.42
N TYR A 543 -1.28 -3.90 8.69
CA TYR A 543 -2.57 -3.82 8.00
C TYR A 543 -2.79 -4.98 7.01
N VAL A 544 -1.72 -5.48 6.39
CA VAL A 544 -1.76 -6.63 5.48
C VAL A 544 -1.77 -7.96 6.24
N THR A 545 -1.00 -8.06 7.34
CA THR A 545 -0.77 -9.31 8.07
C THR A 545 -1.87 -9.66 9.05
N LEU A 546 -2.60 -8.66 9.57
CA LEU A 546 -3.73 -8.90 10.47
C LEU A 546 -4.90 -9.55 9.73
N ASP A 547 -5.44 -10.60 10.30
CA ASP A 547 -6.43 -11.48 9.68
C ASP A 547 -7.86 -10.93 9.63
N SER A 548 -8.23 -10.12 10.62
CA SER A 548 -9.60 -9.63 10.78
C SER A 548 -9.69 -8.11 10.80
N MET A 549 -10.85 -7.57 10.43
CA MET A 549 -11.13 -6.15 10.54
C MET A 549 -11.07 -5.68 11.99
N LYS A 550 -11.53 -6.51 12.93
CA LYS A 550 -11.47 -6.23 14.38
C LYS A 550 -10.01 -6.01 14.80
N SER A 551 -9.12 -6.94 14.46
CA SER A 551 -7.70 -6.86 14.78
C SER A 551 -7.05 -5.60 14.17
N LYS A 552 -7.43 -5.23 12.96
CA LYS A 552 -6.94 -4.01 12.30
C LYS A 552 -7.41 -2.73 12.98
N ALA A 553 -8.71 -2.64 13.30
CA ALA A 553 -9.27 -1.49 13.99
C ALA A 553 -8.64 -1.29 15.38
N ILE A 554 -8.52 -2.37 16.15
CA ILE A 554 -7.89 -2.34 17.47
C ILE A 554 -6.43 -1.92 17.36
N ALA A 555 -5.66 -2.50 16.42
CA ALA A 555 -4.25 -2.14 16.24
C ALA A 555 -4.06 -0.66 15.85
N SER A 556 -4.98 -0.10 15.06
CA SER A 556 -4.96 1.33 14.72
C SER A 556 -5.26 2.22 15.92
N LEU A 557 -6.21 1.83 16.77
CA LEU A 557 -6.55 2.56 18.02
C LEU A 557 -5.44 2.46 19.07
N GLU A 558 -4.79 1.30 19.17
CA GLU A 558 -3.61 1.13 20.02
C GLU A 558 -2.42 1.99 19.54
N LEU A 559 -2.27 2.17 18.23
CA LEU A 559 -1.31 3.14 17.69
C LEU A 559 -1.69 4.57 18.05
N ALA A 560 -2.99 4.94 17.97
CA ALA A 560 -3.46 6.25 18.37
C ALA A 560 -3.19 6.56 19.85
N LYS A 561 -3.31 5.57 20.75
CA LYS A 561 -2.91 5.72 22.17
C LYS A 561 -1.42 6.06 22.36
N LYS A 562 -0.56 5.54 21.48
CA LYS A 562 0.89 5.78 21.52
C LYS A 562 1.31 7.08 20.86
N THR A 563 0.45 7.66 20.05
CA THR A 563 0.72 8.90 19.32
C THR A 563 0.30 10.09 20.17
N ARG A 564 1.26 10.94 20.58
CA ARG A 564 1.03 12.04 21.54
C ARG A 564 0.03 13.08 21.06
N ALA A 565 -0.05 13.32 19.76
CA ALA A 565 -0.98 14.28 19.16
C ALA A 565 -2.36 13.70 18.87
N SER A 566 -2.63 12.44 19.24
CA SER A 566 -3.88 11.77 18.96
C SER A 566 -4.63 11.45 20.24
N ASP A 567 -5.91 11.79 20.29
CA ASP A 567 -6.85 11.30 21.29
C ASP A 567 -7.51 10.02 20.77
N ALA A 568 -7.13 8.88 21.34
CA ALA A 568 -7.62 7.57 20.92
C ALA A 568 -9.15 7.45 21.10
N SER A 569 -9.73 8.09 22.11
CA SER A 569 -11.16 8.12 22.33
C SER A 569 -11.89 8.87 21.22
N TYR A 570 -11.38 10.06 20.85
CA TYR A 570 -11.91 10.83 19.72
C TYR A 570 -11.76 10.10 18.39
N VAL A 571 -10.59 9.47 18.14
CA VAL A 571 -10.36 8.65 16.94
C VAL A 571 -11.34 7.49 16.85
N ALA A 572 -11.61 6.80 17.98
CA ALA A 572 -12.60 5.73 18.05
C ALA A 572 -14.01 6.24 17.73
N GLU A 573 -14.42 7.39 18.29
CA GLU A 573 -15.70 8.03 17.98
C GLU A 573 -15.84 8.36 16.48
N GLN A 574 -14.81 8.96 15.88
CA GLN A 574 -14.83 9.29 14.44
C GLN A 574 -14.92 8.01 13.58
N THR A 575 -14.22 6.95 13.96
CA THR A 575 -14.29 5.65 13.27
C THR A 575 -15.70 5.07 13.35
N ILE A 576 -16.34 5.11 14.52
CA ILE A 576 -17.72 4.64 14.70
C ILE A 576 -18.69 5.50 13.86
N GLU A 577 -18.60 6.82 13.96
CA GLU A 577 -19.56 7.73 13.31
C GLU A 577 -19.38 7.77 11.78
N LYS A 578 -18.14 7.94 11.31
CA LYS A 578 -17.85 8.22 9.89
C LYS A 578 -17.72 6.95 9.06
N HIS A 579 -17.43 5.82 9.69
CA HIS A 579 -17.23 4.54 9.01
C HIS A 579 -18.32 3.52 9.40
N PHE A 580 -18.34 3.03 10.63
CA PHE A 580 -19.19 1.88 10.99
C PHE A 580 -20.68 2.17 10.91
N ILE A 581 -21.17 3.27 11.46
CA ILE A 581 -22.59 3.62 11.40
C ILE A 581 -23.04 3.84 9.96
N ARG A 582 -22.23 4.50 9.15
CA ARG A 582 -22.54 4.73 7.72
C ARG A 582 -22.63 3.43 6.94
N ASP A 583 -21.69 2.51 7.17
CA ASP A 583 -21.69 1.22 6.49
C ASP A 583 -22.83 0.32 6.95
N ILE A 584 -23.17 0.32 8.25
CA ILE A 584 -24.32 -0.41 8.79
C ILE A 584 -25.61 0.07 8.10
N ILE A 585 -25.84 1.37 8.10
CA ILE A 585 -27.05 1.97 7.48
C ILE A 585 -27.06 1.72 5.96
N GLY A 586 -25.92 1.87 5.28
CA GLY A 586 -25.76 1.61 3.86
C GLY A 586 -26.03 0.15 3.48
N ASN A 587 -25.49 -0.78 4.25
CA ASN A 587 -25.69 -2.22 4.06
C ASN A 587 -27.14 -2.63 4.34
N LEU A 588 -27.76 -2.08 5.39
CA LEU A 588 -29.16 -2.33 5.75
C LEU A 588 -30.11 -1.85 4.63
N ARG A 589 -29.89 -0.64 4.11
CA ARG A 589 -30.63 -0.10 2.97
C ARG A 589 -30.46 -0.96 1.73
N SER A 590 -29.24 -1.37 1.43
CA SER A 590 -28.94 -2.22 0.29
C SER A 590 -29.53 -3.62 0.44
N PHE A 591 -29.57 -4.17 1.64
CA PHE A 591 -30.22 -5.43 1.96
C PHE A 591 -31.73 -5.36 1.73
N SER A 592 -32.40 -4.32 2.21
CA SER A 592 -33.85 -4.13 2.08
C SER A 592 -34.31 -3.91 0.64
N THR A 593 -33.45 -3.35 -0.22
CA THR A 593 -33.79 -3.02 -1.62
C THR A 593 -33.23 -3.99 -2.66
N GLN A 594 -32.52 -5.04 -2.24
CA GLN A 594 -31.84 -5.95 -3.14
C GLN A 594 -32.78 -6.86 -3.95
N GLY A 595 -32.33 -7.26 -5.14
CA GLY A 595 -32.95 -8.32 -5.90
C GLY A 595 -32.38 -9.69 -5.55
N VAL A 596 -32.99 -10.74 -6.08
CA VAL A 596 -32.54 -12.13 -5.93
C VAL A 596 -31.86 -12.64 -7.20
N ARG A 597 -31.00 -13.65 -7.05
CA ARG A 597 -30.22 -14.23 -8.15
C ARG A 597 -30.29 -15.75 -8.10
N CYS A 598 -30.42 -16.36 -9.27
CA CYS A 598 -30.38 -17.82 -9.38
C CYS A 598 -28.97 -18.37 -9.19
N LYS A 599 -28.81 -19.38 -8.33
CA LYS A 599 -27.53 -20.11 -8.13
C LYS A 599 -27.04 -20.86 -9.37
N LYS A 600 -27.99 -21.35 -10.22
CA LYS A 600 -27.68 -22.21 -11.37
C LYS A 600 -27.36 -21.40 -12.64
N CYS A 601 -28.24 -20.49 -13.06
CA CYS A 601 -28.10 -19.75 -14.31
C CYS A 601 -27.72 -18.27 -14.15
N ASN A 602 -27.57 -17.77 -12.89
CA ASN A 602 -27.22 -16.42 -12.57
C ASN A 602 -28.21 -15.32 -13.04
N THR A 603 -29.41 -15.72 -13.44
CA THR A 603 -30.48 -14.75 -13.78
C THR A 603 -30.84 -13.94 -12.56
N LYS A 604 -30.93 -12.61 -12.74
CA LYS A 604 -31.29 -11.65 -11.68
C LYS A 604 -32.78 -11.33 -11.77
N TYR A 605 -33.43 -11.30 -10.62
CA TYR A 605 -34.82 -10.91 -10.46
C TYR A 605 -34.92 -9.73 -9.50
N ARG A 606 -35.77 -8.75 -9.82
CA ARG A 606 -36.03 -7.64 -8.90
C ARG A 606 -36.80 -8.10 -7.65
N ARG A 607 -37.69 -9.11 -7.81
CA ARG A 607 -38.42 -9.78 -6.74
C ARG A 607 -38.41 -11.28 -6.98
N PRO A 608 -38.50 -12.12 -5.95
CA PRO A 608 -38.62 -13.56 -6.14
C PRO A 608 -39.84 -13.88 -7.03
N PRO A 609 -39.70 -14.82 -8.00
CA PRO A 609 -40.86 -15.37 -8.70
C PRO A 609 -41.83 -16.06 -7.73
N LEU A 610 -43.10 -16.10 -8.04
CA LEU A 610 -44.15 -16.74 -7.18
C LEU A 610 -43.89 -18.23 -6.92
N LYS A 611 -43.09 -18.88 -7.75
CA LYS A 611 -42.71 -20.33 -7.59
C LYS A 611 -41.45 -20.51 -6.71
N ASP A 612 -40.87 -19.47 -6.17
CA ASP A 612 -39.60 -19.46 -5.41
C ASP A 612 -38.40 -20.11 -6.10
N THR A 613 -38.55 -20.43 -7.37
CA THR A 613 -37.51 -21.04 -8.20
C THR A 613 -37.32 -20.26 -9.48
N CYS A 614 -36.11 -20.33 -10.01
CA CYS A 614 -35.78 -19.72 -11.31
C CYS A 614 -36.48 -20.51 -12.44
N HIS A 615 -36.69 -19.89 -13.59
CA HIS A 615 -37.18 -20.53 -14.80
C HIS A 615 -36.36 -21.78 -15.20
N CYS A 616 -35.07 -21.87 -14.80
CA CYS A 616 -34.21 -23.02 -15.01
C CYS A 616 -34.32 -24.08 -13.90
N GLY A 617 -35.25 -23.94 -12.94
CA GLY A 617 -35.38 -24.84 -11.79
C GLY A 617 -34.29 -24.65 -10.71
N GLY A 618 -33.45 -23.64 -10.82
CA GLY A 618 -32.38 -23.34 -9.82
C GLY A 618 -32.92 -22.54 -8.64
N LEU A 619 -32.34 -22.79 -7.45
CA LEU A 619 -32.63 -22.05 -6.22
C LEU A 619 -32.21 -20.60 -6.34
N LEU A 620 -32.96 -19.72 -5.69
CA LEU A 620 -32.68 -18.29 -5.60
C LEU A 620 -31.87 -17.99 -4.35
N GLN A 621 -31.05 -16.97 -4.43
CA GLN A 621 -30.27 -16.44 -3.30
C GLN A 621 -30.26 -14.92 -3.29
N LEU A 622 -30.13 -14.33 -2.12
CA LEU A 622 -29.87 -12.91 -1.95
C LEU A 622 -28.47 -12.55 -2.45
N ASN A 623 -28.29 -11.31 -2.94
CA ASN A 623 -26.98 -10.80 -3.33
C ASN A 623 -26.15 -10.37 -2.10
N ILE A 624 -26.83 -9.81 -1.09
CA ILE A 624 -26.26 -9.36 0.18
C ILE A 624 -26.79 -10.31 1.27
N SER A 625 -25.87 -10.93 2.00
CA SER A 625 -26.23 -11.85 3.09
C SER A 625 -26.53 -11.11 4.39
N PRO A 626 -27.34 -11.67 5.31
CA PRO A 626 -27.55 -11.13 6.66
C PRO A 626 -26.23 -10.87 7.39
N ALA A 627 -25.25 -11.78 7.27
CA ALA A 627 -23.92 -11.64 7.85
C ALA A 627 -23.17 -10.38 7.37
N SER A 628 -23.41 -9.95 6.12
CA SER A 628 -22.81 -8.71 5.60
C SER A 628 -23.40 -7.46 6.26
N VAL A 629 -24.66 -7.50 6.68
CA VAL A 629 -25.33 -6.40 7.40
C VAL A 629 -24.85 -6.32 8.83
N ALA A 630 -24.72 -7.45 9.50
CA ALA A 630 -24.31 -7.53 10.92
C ALA A 630 -22.78 -7.39 11.11
N LYS A 631 -22.00 -7.34 10.03
CA LYS A 631 -20.53 -7.38 10.03
C LYS A 631 -19.86 -6.42 11.02
N TYR A 632 -20.37 -5.20 11.14
CA TYR A 632 -19.77 -4.16 11.99
C TYR A 632 -20.37 -4.05 13.38
N ARG A 633 -21.48 -4.76 13.68
CA ARG A 633 -22.22 -4.64 14.95
C ARG A 633 -21.32 -4.90 16.15
N GLN A 634 -20.70 -6.08 16.20
CA GLN A 634 -19.86 -6.49 17.32
C GLN A 634 -18.66 -5.58 17.50
N ILE A 635 -17.95 -5.26 16.41
CA ILE A 635 -16.73 -4.45 16.46
C ILE A 635 -17.03 -3.03 16.95
N ALA A 636 -18.10 -2.41 16.44
CA ALA A 636 -18.48 -1.06 16.81
C ALA A 636 -18.90 -0.98 18.30
N GLY A 637 -19.61 -1.98 18.80
CA GLY A 637 -19.97 -2.09 20.21
C GLY A 637 -18.73 -2.20 21.11
N GLU A 638 -17.84 -3.14 20.83
CA GLU A 638 -16.61 -3.36 21.60
C GLU A 638 -15.69 -2.12 21.61
N ILE A 639 -15.56 -1.43 20.49
CA ILE A 639 -14.77 -0.19 20.40
C ILE A 639 -15.42 0.92 21.23
N ALA A 640 -16.75 1.08 21.16
CA ALA A 640 -17.47 2.08 21.94
C ALA A 640 -17.34 1.85 23.45
N GLU A 641 -17.29 0.60 23.89
CA GLU A 641 -17.09 0.23 25.31
C GLU A 641 -15.63 0.44 25.74
N THR A 642 -14.68 -0.02 24.96
CA THR A 642 -13.26 -0.04 25.32
C THR A 642 -12.62 1.36 25.35
N TYR A 643 -12.95 2.19 24.35
CA TYR A 643 -12.32 3.52 24.20
C TYR A 643 -13.21 4.66 24.71
N GLY A 644 -14.41 4.34 25.15
CA GLY A 644 -15.41 5.33 25.51
C GLY A 644 -16.02 6.01 24.27
N SER A 645 -17.20 6.56 24.44
CA SER A 645 -17.84 7.37 23.40
C SER A 645 -18.86 8.32 24.02
N ARG A 646 -19.06 9.46 23.38
CA ARG A 646 -20.08 10.43 23.80
C ARG A 646 -21.47 9.78 23.75
N LYS A 647 -22.35 10.19 24.68
CA LYS A 647 -23.72 9.67 24.81
C LYS A 647 -24.48 9.68 23.48
N PHE A 648 -24.31 10.75 22.70
CA PHE A 648 -24.94 10.88 21.37
C PHE A 648 -24.50 9.78 20.38
N ILE A 649 -23.21 9.44 20.35
CA ILE A 649 -22.66 8.41 19.44
C ILE A 649 -23.17 7.02 19.87
N ARG A 650 -23.21 6.73 21.15
CA ARG A 650 -23.79 5.48 21.69
C ARG A 650 -25.25 5.33 21.30
N GLN A 651 -26.04 6.38 21.48
CA GLN A 651 -27.46 6.37 21.10
C GLN A 651 -27.67 6.13 19.60
N ARG A 652 -26.85 6.75 18.74
CA ARG A 652 -26.89 6.48 17.29
C ARG A 652 -26.52 5.04 16.95
N LEU A 653 -25.55 4.49 17.66
CA LEU A 653 -25.10 3.10 17.47
C LEU A 653 -26.19 2.11 17.89
N GLU A 654 -26.84 2.35 19.03
CA GLU A 654 -27.98 1.57 19.52
C GLU A 654 -29.15 1.59 18.53
N LEU A 655 -29.50 2.75 17.98
CA LEU A 655 -30.52 2.86 16.95
C LEU A 655 -30.16 2.06 15.68
N ALA A 656 -28.89 2.09 15.27
CA ALA A 656 -28.42 1.31 14.12
C ALA A 656 -28.50 -0.21 14.42
N PHE A 657 -28.21 -0.64 15.63
CA PHE A 657 -28.30 -2.04 16.06
C PHE A 657 -29.76 -2.51 16.14
N SER A 658 -30.66 -1.69 16.71
CA SER A 658 -32.09 -1.99 16.71
C SER A 658 -32.66 -2.14 15.30
N ALA A 659 -32.24 -1.30 14.37
CA ALA A 659 -32.65 -1.41 12.97
C ALA A 659 -32.15 -2.71 12.30
N ILE A 660 -30.95 -3.21 12.68
CA ILE A 660 -30.44 -4.52 12.22
C ILE A 660 -31.34 -5.64 12.80
N GLU A 661 -31.64 -5.61 14.09
CA GLU A 661 -32.46 -6.60 14.79
C GLU A 661 -33.86 -6.66 14.17
N GLU A 662 -34.51 -5.50 14.01
CA GLU A 662 -35.84 -5.41 13.37
C GLU A 662 -35.84 -5.96 11.93
N THR A 663 -34.75 -5.80 11.19
CA THR A 663 -34.68 -6.25 9.79
C THR A 663 -34.34 -7.73 9.66
N LEU A 664 -33.49 -8.27 10.56
CA LEU A 664 -32.93 -9.62 10.42
C LEU A 664 -33.56 -10.64 11.38
N GLU A 665 -33.96 -10.22 12.58
CA GLU A 665 -34.40 -11.10 13.66
C GLU A 665 -35.92 -11.15 13.83
N ASN A 666 -36.66 -10.37 13.06
CA ASN A 666 -38.12 -10.35 13.08
C ASN A 666 -38.75 -11.61 12.43
N GLU A 667 -38.19 -12.80 12.72
CA GLU A 667 -38.85 -14.10 12.46
C GLU A 667 -40.07 -14.31 13.38
N GLN A 668 -40.34 -13.42 14.34
CA GLN A 668 -41.42 -13.57 15.32
C GLN A 668 -42.79 -13.13 14.78
N ILE A 669 -42.88 -12.55 13.60
CA ILE A 669 -44.11 -12.62 12.86
C ILE A 669 -44.10 -13.93 12.04
N LYS A 670 -43.98 -15.06 12.67
CA LYS A 670 -44.60 -16.27 12.18
C LYS A 670 -46.09 -15.93 12.12
N GLN A 671 -46.57 -15.80 10.91
CA GLN A 671 -48.01 -15.80 10.62
C GLN A 671 -48.54 -17.02 11.38
N MET A 672 -49.18 -16.77 12.53
CA MET A 672 -49.85 -17.84 13.25
C MET A 672 -50.92 -18.32 12.32
N ASP A 673 -50.80 -19.58 11.93
CA ASP A 673 -51.81 -20.24 11.11
C ASP A 673 -53.15 -20.06 11.81
N LEU A 674 -54.17 -19.66 11.03
CA LEU A 674 -55.56 -19.51 11.56
C LEU A 674 -56.03 -20.75 12.29
N GLY A 675 -55.45 -21.92 12.06
CA GLY A 675 -55.60 -23.16 12.81
C GLY A 675 -55.15 -23.13 14.26
N ALA A 676 -54.35 -22.15 14.70
CA ALA A 676 -53.97 -21.96 16.09
C ALA A 676 -55.03 -21.21 16.92
N PHE A 677 -56.08 -20.72 16.28
CA PHE A 677 -57.22 -20.02 16.90
C PHE A 677 -58.51 -20.82 16.83
N LEU A 678 -58.51 -22.01 16.25
CA LEU A 678 -59.55 -23.02 16.26
C LEU A 678 -59.16 -24.20 17.17
#